data_e9b00a8a179b86a7f6c110b02558b0f4
#
_entry.id   e9b00a8a179b86a7f6c110b02558b0f4
#
_cell.length_a   1.000
_cell.length_b   1.000
_cell.length_c   1.000
_cell.angle_alpha   90.00
_cell.angle_beta   90.00
_cell.angle_gamma   90.00
#
_symmetry.space_group_name_H-M   'P 1'
#
loop_
_entity.id
_entity.type
_entity.pdbx_description
1 polymer ?
#
loop_
_entity_poly.entity_id
_entity_poly.type
_entity_poly.pdbx_seq_one_letter_code
_entity_poly.pdbx_strand_id
1 'polypeptide(L)'
;MKCHRLITVFILGILTSVPSIVFPRSVRDSVVMSRVFNYRSYFTSEKVSGFSTNVYVKSNFNVWKRNTTLWLIPHMYSIADGDRYLLSESYSELRFNNVNDYERQRKVCFSTIRHNRRTLPTVVELLTPDIYNVCLYEDHVLSPFNRHNRRYYHYRVLPAMEGTSFVEFKPSIPDNTQLVSGEAYVETMTGRVIKAKINGEFDMIRFHTEATLGEEEEESLLPKTCKTNVVFKFMGNEIYATIDAVYGCPISLPDSIDDVFSLELMDSIRPVPLTAQEQHVINQYKENHQTDTTEVKDTVSVRKFNFFRDVLQDAIGDNLISSLRYENENAHMKLSPILNPQYISYSHTHGLAYKMKLGSHYKFNDHRYFEFYPWIGYNFKYKKFYYTLPLYFTYNPKRNGQVQITYGNGNRISNNYIRSEIEREFGDTLDLDNKQLDYFDDNYLTITNNVMAFDWLEIEAGFTYHHRVPYNRSLLAQFGKQKIYNSFSPMLSVKLRPWPNGPQLTVDYERGIEGVLNSDLDYERWEFDFSRKYDIQPLRKLNLKLGAGFYSRKNDEIFVDYKHFRDNKLPEGWDDDWTGDFQMLESQLYNDSRYYLRGNVSYESPFLVTTWLPLVGRFIEKERFYISSLGIDNTRTYTEFGYSFTTRLLSIGVFTSLLNSDFQGVEAKFTFELFRRW
;
A
#
# COMPACT_ATOMS: atom_id res chain seq x y z
N MET A 1 4.85 -28.06 31.53
CA MET A 1 4.10 -27.33 32.56
C MET A 1 4.74 -26.02 33.08
N LYS A 2 6.07 -25.82 33.04
CA LYS A 2 6.68 -24.56 33.50
C LYS A 2 6.57 -23.40 32.46
N CYS A 3 6.55 -23.68 31.17
CA CYS A 3 6.45 -22.65 30.11
C CYS A 3 5.05 -22.01 30.01
N HIS A 4 3.98 -22.78 30.26
CA HIS A 4 2.61 -22.24 30.21
C HIS A 4 2.35 -21.16 31.28
N ARG A 5 2.97 -21.29 32.45
CA ARG A 5 2.82 -20.28 33.52
C ARG A 5 3.58 -18.98 33.21
N LEU A 6 4.69 -19.05 32.47
CA LEU A 6 5.46 -17.86 32.09
C LEU A 6 4.73 -17.03 31.02
N ILE A 7 4.12 -17.67 30.03
CA ILE A 7 3.38 -16.97 28.97
C ILE A 7 2.09 -16.35 29.54
N THR A 8 1.38 -17.05 30.41
CA THR A 8 0.17 -16.52 31.06
C THR A 8 0.49 -15.35 32.01
N VAL A 9 1.60 -15.41 32.71
CA VAL A 9 2.06 -14.32 33.58
C VAL A 9 2.54 -13.12 32.76
N PHE A 10 3.16 -13.34 31.58
CA PHE A 10 3.60 -12.27 30.72
C PHE A 10 2.41 -11.54 30.07
N ILE A 11 1.39 -12.28 29.62
CA ILE A 11 0.15 -11.71 29.05
C ILE A 11 -0.67 -10.99 30.13
N LEU A 12 -0.79 -11.57 31.35
CA LEU A 12 -1.49 -10.89 32.46
C LEU A 12 -0.71 -9.67 32.97
N GLY A 13 0.61 -9.71 32.98
CA GLY A 13 1.45 -8.59 33.41
C GLY A 13 1.37 -7.39 32.47
N ILE A 14 1.20 -7.63 31.16
CA ILE A 14 1.02 -6.55 30.17
C ILE A 14 -0.38 -5.92 30.26
N LEU A 15 -1.40 -6.69 30.59
CA LEU A 15 -2.79 -6.20 30.75
C LEU A 15 -2.99 -5.35 32.02
N THR A 16 -2.13 -5.47 33.03
CA THR A 16 -2.26 -4.76 34.31
C THR A 16 -1.36 -3.54 34.47
N SER A 17 -0.44 -3.31 33.55
CA SER A 17 0.57 -2.24 33.66
C SER A 17 0.30 -0.95 32.86
N VAL A 18 -0.95 -0.67 32.48
CA VAL A 18 -1.30 0.64 31.93
C VAL A 18 -1.52 1.61 33.10
N PRO A 19 -0.58 2.49 33.43
CA PRO A 19 -0.81 3.49 34.46
C PRO A 19 -1.82 4.51 33.91
N SER A 20 -3.05 4.44 34.40
CA SER A 20 -4.02 5.51 34.23
C SER A 20 -3.58 6.71 35.06
N ILE A 21 -2.66 7.50 34.55
CA ILE A 21 -2.35 8.81 35.16
C ILE A 21 -3.53 9.72 34.87
N VAL A 22 -4.46 9.73 35.78
CA VAL A 22 -5.58 10.66 35.77
C VAL A 22 -5.10 11.99 36.32
N PHE A 23 -4.76 12.93 35.45
CA PHE A 23 -4.57 14.32 35.86
C PHE A 23 -5.94 14.95 36.21
N PRO A 24 -6.04 15.73 37.29
CA PRO A 24 -7.27 16.44 37.61
C PRO A 24 -7.57 17.48 36.53
N ARG A 25 -8.63 17.22 35.73
CA ARG A 25 -9.13 18.17 34.73
C ARG A 25 -10.02 19.20 35.39
N SER A 26 -9.88 20.47 35.02
CA SER A 26 -10.88 21.45 35.41
C SER A 26 -12.20 21.15 34.71
N VAL A 27 -13.32 21.37 35.39
CA VAL A 27 -14.67 21.17 34.81
C VAL A 27 -14.85 22.01 33.54
N ARG A 28 -14.26 23.21 33.52
CA ARG A 28 -14.29 24.13 32.39
C ARG A 28 -13.59 23.56 31.16
N ASP A 29 -12.42 22.94 31.31
CA ASP A 29 -11.66 22.33 30.22
C ASP A 29 -12.46 21.20 29.55
N SER A 30 -13.17 20.44 30.38
CA SER A 30 -14.05 19.34 29.92
C SER A 30 -15.22 19.83 29.07
N VAL A 31 -15.84 20.97 29.43
CA VAL A 31 -16.99 21.52 28.71
C VAL A 31 -16.59 22.11 27.37
N VAL A 32 -15.54 22.92 27.30
CA VAL A 32 -15.06 23.49 26.03
C VAL A 32 -14.63 22.39 25.06
N MET A 33 -13.83 21.44 25.52
CA MET A 33 -13.39 20.34 24.66
C MET A 33 -14.53 19.42 24.21
N SER A 34 -15.58 19.25 25.04
CA SER A 34 -16.76 18.52 24.62
C SER A 34 -17.48 19.21 23.46
N ARG A 35 -17.55 20.52 23.47
CA ARG A 35 -18.13 21.31 22.36
C ARG A 35 -17.30 21.19 21.10
N VAL A 36 -15.97 21.32 21.21
CA VAL A 36 -15.04 21.11 20.07
C VAL A 36 -15.22 19.75 19.44
N PHE A 37 -15.28 18.67 20.23
CA PHE A 37 -15.47 17.31 19.74
C PHE A 37 -16.83 17.06 19.09
N ASN A 38 -17.84 17.84 19.45
CA ASN A 38 -19.20 17.70 18.91
C ASN A 38 -19.46 18.67 17.75
N TYR A 39 -18.58 19.62 17.47
CA TYR A 39 -18.82 20.67 16.45
C TYR A 39 -19.18 20.09 15.08
N ARG A 40 -18.46 19.05 14.63
CA ARG A 40 -18.71 18.39 13.34
C ARG A 40 -20.13 17.80 13.25
N SER A 41 -20.72 17.39 14.36
CA SER A 41 -22.07 16.79 14.36
C SER A 41 -23.19 17.75 13.98
N TYR A 42 -22.92 19.06 13.94
CA TYR A 42 -23.86 20.07 13.45
C TYR A 42 -23.98 20.08 11.92
N PHE A 43 -23.00 19.49 11.21
CA PHE A 43 -23.01 19.37 9.75
C PHE A 43 -23.57 18.01 9.36
N THR A 44 -24.67 18.00 8.63
CA THR A 44 -25.27 16.78 8.10
C THR A 44 -24.75 16.48 6.69
N SER A 45 -24.69 15.21 6.32
CA SER A 45 -24.29 14.81 4.96
C SER A 45 -25.19 15.43 3.88
N GLU A 46 -26.46 15.62 4.17
CA GLU A 46 -27.42 16.25 3.23
C GLU A 46 -27.09 17.72 2.95
N LYS A 47 -26.63 18.47 3.97
CA LYS A 47 -26.21 19.87 3.79
C LYS A 47 -24.95 20.03 2.97
N VAL A 48 -24.02 19.08 3.08
CA VAL A 48 -22.68 19.15 2.46
C VAL A 48 -22.66 18.47 1.10
N SER A 49 -23.55 17.52 0.84
CA SER A 49 -23.62 16.82 -0.44
C SER A 49 -23.91 17.79 -1.60
N GLY A 50 -23.07 17.76 -2.63
CA GLY A 50 -23.18 18.66 -3.79
C GLY A 50 -22.58 20.05 -3.58
N PHE A 51 -22.04 20.35 -2.40
CA PHE A 51 -21.27 21.58 -2.19
C PHE A 51 -19.94 21.49 -2.95
N SER A 52 -19.55 22.58 -3.58
CA SER A 52 -18.23 22.69 -4.20
C SER A 52 -17.55 24.01 -3.85
N THR A 53 -16.24 23.97 -3.73
CA THR A 53 -15.40 25.12 -3.48
C THR A 53 -14.10 25.03 -4.25
N ASN A 54 -13.45 26.14 -4.49
CA ASN A 54 -12.17 26.19 -5.19
C ASN A 54 -11.02 26.31 -4.19
N VAL A 55 -9.90 25.72 -4.52
CA VAL A 55 -8.66 25.86 -3.75
C VAL A 55 -7.49 26.19 -4.66
N TYR A 56 -6.80 27.26 -4.32
CA TYR A 56 -5.49 27.60 -4.88
C TYR A 56 -4.40 27.18 -3.95
N VAL A 57 -3.37 26.54 -4.46
CA VAL A 57 -2.21 26.05 -3.72
C VAL A 57 -0.93 26.55 -4.38
N LYS A 58 -0.07 27.17 -3.60
CA LYS A 58 1.27 27.60 -4.01
C LYS A 58 2.32 26.95 -3.13
N SER A 59 3.30 26.30 -3.75
CA SER A 59 4.37 25.59 -3.06
C SER A 59 5.73 26.10 -3.52
N ASN A 60 6.54 26.54 -2.57
CA ASN A 60 7.91 26.99 -2.78
C ASN A 60 8.87 25.98 -2.16
N PHE A 61 9.82 25.49 -2.92
CA PHE A 61 10.85 24.56 -2.45
C PHE A 61 12.22 25.21 -2.49
N ASN A 62 13.02 24.96 -1.45
CA ASN A 62 14.40 25.36 -1.36
C ASN A 62 15.27 24.14 -1.03
N VAL A 63 16.05 23.69 -2.00
CA VAL A 63 16.98 22.56 -1.88
C VAL A 63 18.29 23.06 -1.30
N TRP A 64 18.39 23.06 0.03
CA TRP A 64 19.56 23.58 0.74
C TRP A 64 20.78 22.69 0.58
N LYS A 65 20.61 21.39 0.83
CA LYS A 65 21.65 20.36 0.69
C LYS A 65 21.09 19.14 -0.02
N ARG A 66 21.82 18.65 -1.00
CA ARG A 66 21.52 17.38 -1.68
C ARG A 66 22.78 16.57 -1.89
N ASN A 67 22.66 15.26 -1.79
CA ASN A 67 23.68 14.28 -2.12
C ASN A 67 23.04 13.05 -2.79
N THR A 68 23.88 12.11 -3.22
CA THR A 68 23.44 10.92 -3.96
C THR A 68 22.49 10.02 -3.18
N THR A 69 22.45 10.08 -1.84
CA THR A 69 21.52 9.25 -1.04
C THR A 69 20.07 9.68 -1.21
N LEU A 70 19.80 10.86 -1.79
CA LEU A 70 18.43 11.33 -2.05
C LEU A 70 17.70 10.44 -3.06
N TRP A 71 18.42 9.70 -3.92
CA TRP A 71 17.80 8.74 -4.84
C TRP A 71 17.11 7.57 -4.11
N LEU A 72 17.45 7.33 -2.84
CA LEU A 72 16.67 6.42 -1.99
C LEU A 72 15.24 6.93 -1.73
N ILE A 73 14.97 8.20 -1.98
CA ILE A 73 13.68 8.86 -1.83
C ILE A 73 13.33 9.56 -3.17
N PRO A 74 12.82 8.82 -4.23
CA PRO A 74 12.57 9.36 -5.57
C PRO A 74 11.67 10.60 -5.61
N HIS A 75 10.60 10.68 -4.80
CA HIS A 75 9.77 11.90 -4.76
C HIS A 75 10.59 13.14 -4.38
N MET A 76 11.43 13.03 -3.35
CA MET A 76 12.32 14.13 -2.95
C MET A 76 13.46 14.32 -3.95
N TYR A 77 13.94 13.24 -4.58
CA TYR A 77 14.89 13.33 -5.66
C TYR A 77 14.30 14.09 -6.86
N SER A 78 13.08 13.75 -7.27
CA SER A 78 12.38 14.44 -8.38
C SER A 78 12.16 15.93 -8.10
N ILE A 79 11.90 16.32 -6.84
CA ILE A 79 11.84 17.74 -6.45
C ILE A 79 13.23 18.36 -6.49
N ALA A 80 14.26 17.65 -6.03
CA ALA A 80 15.61 18.20 -5.88
C ALA A 80 16.46 18.11 -7.13
N ASP A 81 16.00 17.43 -8.19
CA ASP A 81 16.69 17.33 -9.46
C ASP A 81 16.50 18.62 -10.27
N GLY A 82 17.55 19.38 -10.43
CA GLY A 82 17.55 20.66 -11.14
C GLY A 82 17.92 21.85 -10.26
N ASP A 83 17.12 22.89 -10.33
CA ASP A 83 17.37 24.15 -9.65
C ASP A 83 17.18 24.06 -8.13
N ARG A 84 17.78 24.98 -7.40
CA ARG A 84 17.68 25.02 -5.94
C ARG A 84 16.37 25.63 -5.44
N TYR A 85 15.78 26.51 -6.21
CA TYR A 85 14.53 27.18 -5.90
C TYR A 85 13.50 26.78 -6.93
N LEU A 86 12.41 26.23 -6.47
CA LEU A 86 11.36 25.67 -7.32
C LEU A 86 10.00 26.19 -6.86
N LEU A 87 9.15 26.49 -7.82
CA LEU A 87 7.79 26.95 -7.59
C LEU A 87 6.82 25.96 -8.25
N SER A 88 5.72 25.68 -7.54
CA SER A 88 4.59 24.93 -8.08
C SER A 88 3.29 25.56 -7.62
N GLU A 89 2.35 25.70 -8.55
CA GLU A 89 1.04 26.27 -8.32
C GLU A 89 -0.03 25.34 -8.89
N SER A 90 -1.17 25.24 -8.22
CA SER A 90 -2.33 24.53 -8.72
C SER A 90 -3.63 25.20 -8.31
N TYR A 91 -4.61 25.12 -9.17
CA TYR A 91 -5.98 25.55 -8.95
C TYR A 91 -6.90 24.35 -9.13
N SER A 92 -7.66 23.99 -8.12
CA SER A 92 -8.49 22.80 -8.09
C SER A 92 -9.90 23.13 -7.60
N GLU A 93 -10.87 22.35 -8.04
CA GLU A 93 -12.23 22.32 -7.51
C GLU A 93 -12.36 21.14 -6.54
N LEU A 94 -12.97 21.37 -5.38
CA LEU A 94 -13.33 20.35 -4.41
C LEU A 94 -14.85 20.15 -4.47
N ARG A 95 -15.30 18.93 -4.76
CA ARG A 95 -16.72 18.55 -4.82
C ARG A 95 -17.02 17.56 -3.70
N PHE A 96 -17.93 17.92 -2.81
CA PHE A 96 -18.28 17.11 -1.65
C PHE A 96 -19.39 16.13 -1.98
N ASN A 97 -19.11 14.84 -1.82
CA ASN A 97 -20.10 13.77 -1.86
C ASN A 97 -20.82 13.67 -0.51
N ASN A 98 -20.08 13.86 0.58
CA ASN A 98 -20.58 13.92 1.95
C ASN A 98 -19.54 14.60 2.88
N VAL A 99 -19.85 14.72 4.17
CA VAL A 99 -18.96 15.37 5.17
C VAL A 99 -17.57 14.71 5.26
N ASN A 100 -17.48 13.43 4.92
CA ASN A 100 -16.25 12.64 5.06
C ASN A 100 -15.55 12.38 3.72
N ASP A 101 -16.17 12.74 2.62
CA ASP A 101 -15.72 12.36 1.30
C ASP A 101 -15.93 13.49 0.30
N TYR A 102 -14.85 13.89 -0.35
CA TYR A 102 -14.86 14.88 -1.42
C TYR A 102 -13.86 14.50 -2.51
N GLU A 103 -14.19 14.84 -3.73
CA GLU A 103 -13.33 14.69 -4.88
C GLU A 103 -12.60 15.99 -5.19
N ARG A 104 -11.34 15.88 -5.53
CA ARG A 104 -10.51 17.00 -5.94
C ARG A 104 -10.23 16.90 -7.44
N GLN A 105 -10.74 17.84 -8.23
CA GLN A 105 -10.46 17.97 -9.64
C GLN A 105 -9.49 19.12 -9.87
N ARG A 106 -8.27 18.82 -10.31
CA ARG A 106 -7.31 19.85 -10.67
C ARG A 106 -7.71 20.45 -12.02
N LYS A 107 -7.87 21.76 -12.06
CA LYS A 107 -8.24 22.51 -13.26
C LYS A 107 -7.02 23.06 -13.98
N VAL A 108 -6.14 23.75 -13.27
CA VAL A 108 -4.94 24.37 -13.82
C VAL A 108 -3.76 24.09 -12.90
N CYS A 109 -2.59 23.87 -13.49
CA CYS A 109 -1.34 23.79 -12.75
C CYS A 109 -0.19 24.44 -13.51
N PHE A 110 0.80 24.88 -12.75
CA PHE A 110 2.09 25.31 -13.25
C PHE A 110 3.19 24.86 -12.31
N SER A 111 4.34 24.45 -12.81
CA SER A 111 5.45 24.08 -11.96
C SER A 111 6.78 24.16 -12.71
N THR A 112 7.81 24.62 -12.01
CA THR A 112 9.18 24.62 -12.49
C THR A 112 9.91 23.29 -12.17
N ILE A 113 9.24 22.35 -11.46
CA ILE A 113 9.76 21.02 -11.16
C ILE A 113 9.68 20.15 -12.40
N ARG A 114 10.78 19.54 -12.82
CA ARG A 114 10.88 18.77 -14.07
C ARG A 114 9.94 17.56 -14.13
N HIS A 115 9.67 16.88 -13.00
CA HIS A 115 8.88 15.64 -12.91
C HIS A 115 7.60 15.83 -12.08
N ASN A 116 6.75 16.72 -12.48
CA ASN A 116 5.78 17.36 -11.62
C ASN A 116 4.44 16.61 -11.42
N ARG A 117 4.06 15.67 -12.31
CA ARG A 117 2.69 15.09 -12.31
C ARG A 117 2.32 14.20 -11.14
N ARG A 118 3.30 13.65 -10.40
CA ARG A 118 3.04 12.70 -9.30
C ARG A 118 3.51 13.13 -7.93
N THR A 119 4.49 14.00 -7.84
CA THR A 119 5.10 14.41 -6.57
C THR A 119 4.19 15.39 -5.81
N LEU A 120 3.45 16.22 -6.52
CA LEU A 120 2.58 17.23 -5.97
C LEU A 120 1.38 16.70 -5.16
N PRO A 121 0.70 15.61 -5.53
CA PRO A 121 -0.44 15.11 -4.73
C PRO A 121 -0.07 14.81 -3.28
N THR A 122 1.06 14.15 -3.04
CA THR A 122 1.50 13.79 -1.68
C THR A 122 1.86 15.02 -0.83
N VAL A 123 2.45 16.03 -1.44
CA VAL A 123 2.78 17.28 -0.74
C VAL A 123 1.52 18.10 -0.48
N VAL A 124 0.54 18.02 -1.36
CA VAL A 124 -0.75 18.71 -1.23
C VAL A 124 -1.62 18.12 -0.11
N GLU A 125 -1.51 16.83 0.18
CA GLU A 125 -2.21 16.20 1.31
C GLU A 125 -1.86 16.86 2.66
N LEU A 126 -0.60 17.27 2.84
CA LEU A 126 -0.18 18.00 4.04
C LEU A 126 -0.73 19.42 4.15
N LEU A 127 -1.44 19.89 3.14
CA LEU A 127 -1.98 21.25 3.04
C LEU A 127 -3.42 21.38 3.46
N THR A 128 -4.15 20.31 3.42
CA THR A 128 -5.59 20.28 3.69
C THR A 128 -5.88 19.47 4.95
N PRO A 129 -5.52 19.98 6.16
CA PRO A 129 -5.83 19.26 7.38
C PRO A 129 -7.35 19.24 7.59
N ASP A 130 -7.94 18.04 7.57
CA ASP A 130 -9.31 17.86 8.03
C ASP A 130 -9.32 17.84 9.56
N ILE A 131 -9.41 19.03 10.14
CA ILE A 131 -9.20 19.27 11.58
C ILE A 131 -10.17 18.44 12.44
N TYR A 132 -11.42 18.31 12.01
CA TYR A 132 -12.45 17.63 12.80
C TYR A 132 -12.57 16.13 12.51
N ASN A 133 -11.86 15.61 11.51
CA ASN A 133 -11.86 14.18 11.21
C ASN A 133 -11.01 13.39 12.21
N VAL A 134 -11.06 12.07 12.11
CA VAL A 134 -10.21 11.19 12.95
C VAL A 134 -8.73 11.41 12.63
N CYS A 135 -8.39 11.53 11.35
CA CYS A 135 -7.06 11.88 10.90
C CYS A 135 -7.04 13.27 10.27
N LEU A 136 -5.94 14.00 10.47
CA LEU A 136 -5.73 15.33 9.88
C LEU A 136 -5.53 15.27 8.38
N TYR A 137 -4.88 14.20 7.91
CA TYR A 137 -4.48 14.01 6.52
C TYR A 137 -4.85 12.58 6.10
N GLU A 138 -5.91 12.42 5.31
CA GLU A 138 -6.45 11.13 4.90
C GLU A 138 -6.42 10.06 6.03
N ASP A 139 -5.55 9.06 5.91
CA ASP A 139 -5.37 7.99 6.89
C ASP A 139 -4.14 8.21 7.80
N HIS A 140 -3.63 9.44 7.90
CA HIS A 140 -2.40 9.74 8.63
C HIS A 140 -2.59 10.85 9.63
N VAL A 141 -1.87 10.77 10.72
CA VAL A 141 -1.79 11.76 11.79
C VAL A 141 -3.13 12.03 12.48
N LEU A 142 -3.28 11.56 13.69
CA LEU A 142 -4.53 11.67 14.45
C LEU A 142 -4.84 13.12 14.83
N SER A 143 -6.06 13.56 14.57
CA SER A 143 -6.52 14.91 14.93
C SER A 143 -6.72 15.05 16.44
N PRO A 144 -6.20 16.12 17.06
CA PRO A 144 -6.46 16.46 18.47
C PRO A 144 -7.89 16.95 18.70
N PHE A 145 -8.65 17.31 17.66
CA PHE A 145 -10.00 17.84 17.75
C PHE A 145 -11.08 16.79 17.60
N ASN A 146 -10.69 15.52 17.39
CA ASN A 146 -11.65 14.42 17.29
C ASN A 146 -11.81 13.66 18.61
N ARG A 147 -13.08 13.36 18.99
CA ARG A 147 -13.41 12.68 20.25
C ARG A 147 -12.75 11.31 20.40
N HIS A 148 -12.60 10.56 19.31
CA HIS A 148 -11.98 9.22 19.32
C HIS A 148 -10.51 9.24 19.73
N ASN A 149 -9.82 10.35 19.48
CA ASN A 149 -8.40 10.53 19.76
C ASN A 149 -8.13 11.15 21.14
N ARG A 150 -9.18 11.54 21.88
CA ARG A 150 -9.06 12.25 23.17
C ARG A 150 -8.05 11.61 24.13
N ARG A 151 -7.95 10.31 24.19
CA ARG A 151 -7.06 9.57 25.11
C ARG A 151 -5.58 9.70 24.78
N TYR A 152 -5.24 10.13 23.56
CA TYR A 152 -3.87 10.27 23.09
C TYR A 152 -3.31 11.68 23.24
N TYR A 153 -4.13 12.60 23.79
CA TYR A 153 -3.75 13.99 23.96
C TYR A 153 -4.02 14.51 25.38
N HIS A 154 -3.15 15.39 25.82
CA HIS A 154 -3.35 16.23 27.00
C HIS A 154 -3.77 17.62 26.54
N TYR A 155 -4.85 18.13 27.12
CA TYR A 155 -5.42 19.44 26.80
C TYR A 155 -5.29 20.38 27.96
N ARG A 156 -4.96 21.64 27.69
CA ARG A 156 -4.99 22.76 28.59
C ARG A 156 -5.85 23.86 27.96
N VAL A 157 -6.89 24.28 28.62
CA VAL A 157 -7.81 25.31 28.11
C VAL A 157 -7.67 26.56 28.97
N LEU A 158 -7.35 27.68 28.34
CA LEU A 158 -7.22 28.99 28.98
C LEU A 158 -8.26 29.92 28.38
N PRO A 159 -8.84 30.86 29.19
CA PRO A 159 -9.66 31.92 28.64
C PRO A 159 -8.79 32.83 27.76
N ALA A 160 -9.32 33.23 26.61
CA ALA A 160 -8.69 34.17 25.71
C ALA A 160 -9.51 35.47 25.66
N MET A 161 -9.70 36.06 24.50
CA MET A 161 -10.57 37.22 24.32
C MET A 161 -12.05 36.86 24.58
N GLU A 162 -12.91 37.84 24.68
CA GLU A 162 -14.34 37.68 24.93
C GLU A 162 -14.98 36.68 23.94
N GLY A 163 -15.65 35.64 24.45
CA GLY A 163 -16.24 34.60 23.64
C GLY A 163 -15.30 33.51 23.14
N THR A 164 -13.99 33.61 23.34
CA THR A 164 -13.01 32.63 22.84
C THR A 164 -12.22 31.95 23.96
N SER A 165 -11.72 30.76 23.67
CA SER A 165 -10.82 30.00 24.53
C SER A 165 -9.56 29.59 23.75
N PHE A 166 -8.43 29.66 24.45
CA PHE A 166 -7.15 29.14 23.92
C PHE A 166 -6.98 27.69 24.38
N VAL A 167 -6.73 26.79 23.44
CA VAL A 167 -6.57 25.35 23.69
C VAL A 167 -5.15 24.96 23.30
N GLU A 168 -4.36 24.54 24.26
CA GLU A 168 -3.07 23.89 24.01
C GLU A 168 -3.27 22.37 24.03
N PHE A 169 -2.70 21.66 23.07
CA PHE A 169 -2.75 20.19 23.00
C PHE A 169 -1.36 19.60 22.82
N LYS A 170 -1.08 18.53 23.56
CA LYS A 170 0.19 17.80 23.54
C LYS A 170 -0.06 16.30 23.46
N PRO A 171 0.75 15.54 22.70
CA PRO A 171 0.64 14.10 22.66
C PRO A 171 0.94 13.45 24.01
N SER A 172 0.19 12.39 24.36
CA SER A 172 0.48 11.56 25.55
C SER A 172 1.72 10.69 25.35
N ILE A 173 2.09 10.40 24.11
CA ILE A 173 3.33 9.73 23.74
C ILE A 173 4.20 10.78 23.05
N PRO A 174 5.24 11.28 23.72
CA PRO A 174 6.10 12.32 23.16
C PRO A 174 6.75 11.90 21.85
N ASP A 175 6.83 12.84 20.90
CA ASP A 175 7.50 12.67 19.61
C ASP A 175 6.98 11.49 18.75
N ASN A 176 5.79 10.97 19.02
CA ASN A 176 5.19 9.95 18.18
C ASN A 176 4.72 10.55 16.85
N THR A 177 5.07 9.92 15.73
CA THR A 177 4.80 10.41 14.36
C THR A 177 3.32 10.40 13.97
N GLN A 178 2.45 9.71 14.73
CA GLN A 178 1.01 9.72 14.52
C GLN A 178 0.28 10.79 15.33
N LEU A 179 1.00 11.53 16.16
CA LEU A 179 0.43 12.55 17.05
C LEU A 179 1.08 13.90 16.79
N VAL A 180 0.31 14.96 17.02
CA VAL A 180 0.73 16.35 16.82
C VAL A 180 0.67 17.13 18.13
N SER A 181 1.42 18.20 18.20
CA SER A 181 1.33 19.19 19.26
C SER A 181 0.93 20.54 18.68
N GLY A 182 0.36 21.40 19.50
CA GLY A 182 0.03 22.74 19.02
C GLY A 182 -0.94 23.50 19.90
N GLU A 183 -1.52 24.51 19.29
CA GLU A 183 -2.43 25.45 19.92
C GLU A 183 -3.59 25.80 18.99
N ALA A 184 -4.75 26.12 19.56
CA ALA A 184 -5.90 26.58 18.81
C ALA A 184 -6.69 27.64 19.56
N TYR A 185 -7.28 28.56 18.82
CA TYR A 185 -8.31 29.48 19.29
C TYR A 185 -9.66 28.89 18.91
N VAL A 186 -10.52 28.70 19.89
CA VAL A 186 -11.84 28.10 19.70
C VAL A 186 -12.93 29.02 20.27
N GLU A 187 -14.05 29.05 19.60
CA GLU A 187 -15.23 29.73 20.10
C GLU A 187 -15.81 28.97 21.30
N THR A 188 -15.91 29.62 22.44
CA THR A 188 -16.22 28.96 23.71
C THR A 188 -17.63 28.34 23.73
N MET A 189 -18.60 28.95 23.02
CA MET A 189 -19.99 28.51 23.03
C MET A 189 -20.26 27.36 22.05
N THR A 190 -19.76 27.42 20.85
CA THR A 190 -19.99 26.43 19.79
C THR A 190 -18.95 25.32 19.75
N GLY A 191 -17.71 25.61 20.16
CA GLY A 191 -16.56 24.74 20.00
C GLY A 191 -15.92 24.82 18.64
N ARG A 192 -16.30 25.79 17.79
CA ARG A 192 -15.69 26.04 16.48
C ARG A 192 -14.24 26.43 16.63
N VAL A 193 -13.35 25.81 15.89
CA VAL A 193 -11.95 26.20 15.79
C VAL A 193 -11.85 27.39 14.84
N ILE A 194 -11.31 28.50 15.33
CA ILE A 194 -11.13 29.74 14.56
C ILE A 194 -9.77 29.70 13.86
N LYS A 195 -8.73 29.37 14.64
CA LYS A 195 -7.35 29.24 14.15
C LYS A 195 -6.66 28.10 14.85
N ALA A 196 -5.87 27.30 14.13
CA ALA A 196 -5.06 26.23 14.69
C ALA A 196 -3.63 26.34 14.20
N LYS A 197 -2.67 26.09 15.11
CA LYS A 197 -1.27 25.86 14.79
C LYS A 197 -0.92 24.45 15.20
N ILE A 198 -0.42 23.68 14.25
CA ILE A 198 -0.21 22.23 14.38
C ILE A 198 1.24 21.93 14.02
N ASN A 199 1.96 21.25 14.92
CA ASN A 199 3.32 20.78 14.72
C ASN A 199 3.34 19.26 14.71
N GLY A 200 3.95 18.66 13.70
CA GLY A 200 4.05 17.23 13.59
C GLY A 200 5.22 16.77 12.75
N GLU A 201 5.38 15.47 12.70
CA GLU A 201 6.33 14.81 11.82
C GLU A 201 5.61 13.66 11.12
N PHE A 202 5.71 13.59 9.81
CA PHE A 202 5.16 12.51 9.01
C PHE A 202 6.12 12.19 7.87
N ASP A 203 6.43 10.91 7.67
CA ASP A 203 7.26 10.40 6.58
C ASP A 203 8.60 11.18 6.36
N MET A 204 9.36 11.39 7.45
CA MET A 204 10.61 12.17 7.49
C MET A 204 10.45 13.67 7.22
N ILE A 205 9.23 14.14 7.13
CA ILE A 205 8.88 15.54 6.94
C ILE A 205 8.40 16.10 8.27
N ARG A 206 9.09 17.09 8.79
CA ARG A 206 8.59 17.91 9.90
C ARG A 206 7.78 19.05 9.33
N PHE A 207 6.59 19.25 9.85
CA PHE A 207 5.70 20.29 9.39
C PHE A 207 5.21 21.18 10.54
N HIS A 208 5.00 22.44 10.20
CA HIS A 208 4.31 23.41 11.01
C HIS A 208 3.20 24.01 10.16
N THR A 209 1.96 23.74 10.53
CA THR A 209 0.77 24.19 9.81
C THR A 209 0.02 25.23 10.61
N GLU A 210 -0.25 26.37 10.01
CA GLU A 210 -1.18 27.38 10.51
C GLU A 210 -2.43 27.36 9.62
N ALA A 211 -3.57 27.01 10.19
CA ALA A 211 -4.87 26.99 9.50
C ALA A 211 -5.81 28.03 10.15
N THR A 212 -6.47 28.83 9.32
CA THR A 212 -7.56 29.71 9.73
C THR A 212 -8.84 29.16 9.09
N LEU A 213 -9.87 28.85 9.88
CA LEU A 213 -11.12 28.29 9.38
C LEU A 213 -12.08 29.40 8.95
N GLY A 214 -13.03 29.07 8.08
CA GLY A 214 -14.09 29.95 7.61
C GLY A 214 -15.12 30.30 8.67
N GLU A 215 -16.20 30.96 8.27
CA GLU A 215 -17.33 31.30 9.12
C GLU A 215 -18.29 30.11 9.32
N GLU A 216 -19.45 30.32 9.94
CA GLU A 216 -20.42 29.25 10.27
C GLU A 216 -21.24 28.81 9.05
N GLU A 217 -20.61 28.18 8.08
CA GLU A 217 -21.23 27.52 6.93
C GLU A 217 -20.50 26.22 6.64
N GLU A 218 -20.79 25.55 5.54
CA GLU A 218 -20.09 24.31 5.11
C GLU A 218 -18.60 24.53 4.94
N GLU A 219 -18.20 25.70 4.48
CA GLU A 219 -16.79 26.10 4.37
C GLU A 219 -16.07 26.16 5.72
N SER A 220 -16.78 26.25 6.83
CA SER A 220 -16.17 26.28 8.16
C SER A 220 -15.55 24.91 8.55
N LEU A 221 -15.85 23.83 7.86
CA LEU A 221 -15.15 22.55 8.00
C LEU A 221 -13.79 22.54 7.33
N LEU A 222 -13.59 23.40 6.32
CA LEU A 222 -12.34 23.57 5.60
C LEU A 222 -11.59 24.81 6.12
N PRO A 223 -10.26 24.84 6.03
CA PRO A 223 -9.53 26.07 6.21
C PRO A 223 -9.93 27.13 5.17
N LYS A 224 -10.03 28.38 5.58
CA LYS A 224 -10.07 29.54 4.65
C LYS A 224 -8.69 29.79 4.07
N THR A 225 -7.68 29.72 4.93
CA THR A 225 -6.28 29.77 4.55
C THR A 225 -5.49 28.75 5.34
N CYS A 226 -4.51 28.14 4.70
CA CYS A 226 -3.60 27.21 5.33
C CYS A 226 -2.17 27.48 4.88
N LYS A 227 -1.26 27.66 5.82
CA LYS A 227 0.17 27.85 5.55
C LYS A 227 0.95 26.75 6.25
N THR A 228 1.69 25.96 5.49
CA THR A 228 2.50 24.87 6.02
C THR A 228 3.97 25.09 5.69
N ASN A 229 4.81 25.16 6.71
CA ASN A 229 6.25 25.14 6.58
C ASN A 229 6.75 23.71 6.79
N VAL A 230 7.53 23.22 5.86
CA VAL A 230 8.00 21.84 5.77
C VAL A 230 9.51 21.79 5.81
N VAL A 231 10.04 20.85 6.57
CA VAL A 231 11.49 20.57 6.62
C VAL A 231 11.70 19.08 6.44
N PHE A 232 12.31 18.72 5.33
CA PHE A 232 12.75 17.36 5.06
C PHE A 232 14.25 17.23 5.35
N LYS A 233 14.62 16.21 6.16
CA LYS A 233 16.02 15.89 6.48
C LYS A 233 16.25 14.39 6.42
N PHE A 234 17.16 13.96 5.53
CA PHE A 234 17.53 12.58 5.38
C PHE A 234 18.99 12.41 4.90
N MET A 235 19.80 11.67 5.66
CA MET A 235 21.18 11.33 5.30
C MET A 235 22.01 12.47 4.72
N GLY A 236 21.93 13.67 5.35
CA GLY A 236 22.65 14.86 4.91
C GLY A 236 21.97 15.66 3.79
N ASN A 237 20.82 15.21 3.29
CA ASN A 237 19.93 15.99 2.44
C ASN A 237 19.05 16.90 3.30
N GLU A 238 18.77 18.10 2.81
CA GLU A 238 17.96 19.08 3.52
C GLU A 238 17.19 19.93 2.52
N ILE A 239 15.83 19.81 2.55
CA ILE A 239 14.90 20.54 1.69
C ILE A 239 13.88 21.23 2.57
N TYR A 240 13.66 22.50 2.30
CA TYR A 240 12.64 23.33 2.93
C TYR A 240 11.52 23.57 1.93
N ALA A 241 10.28 23.57 2.39
CA ALA A 241 9.17 24.01 1.58
C ALA A 241 8.24 24.92 2.38
N THR A 242 7.67 25.88 1.70
CA THR A 242 6.56 26.69 2.21
C THR A 242 5.39 26.50 1.26
N ILE A 243 4.26 26.16 1.82
CA ILE A 243 3.08 25.81 1.08
C ILE A 243 1.92 26.63 1.60
N ASP A 244 1.32 27.43 0.72
CA ASP A 244 0.20 28.29 1.02
C ASP A 244 -1.04 27.80 0.25
N ALA A 245 -2.16 27.59 0.94
CA ALA A 245 -3.43 27.25 0.35
C ALA A 245 -4.49 28.31 0.70
N VAL A 246 -5.30 28.67 -0.29
CA VAL A 246 -6.43 29.59 -0.15
C VAL A 246 -7.69 28.91 -0.70
N TYR A 247 -8.72 28.81 0.12
CA TYR A 247 -9.99 28.19 -0.21
C TYR A 247 -11.06 29.24 -0.49
N GLY A 248 -12.10 28.87 -1.23
CA GLY A 248 -13.17 29.79 -1.58
C GLY A 248 -12.68 30.92 -2.50
N CYS A 249 -11.80 30.62 -3.45
CA CYS A 249 -11.33 31.61 -4.44
C CYS A 249 -12.48 32.12 -5.29
N PRO A 250 -12.54 33.42 -5.60
CA PRO A 250 -13.70 34.02 -6.30
C PRO A 250 -13.82 33.62 -7.79
N ILE A 251 -12.77 33.03 -8.37
CA ILE A 251 -12.74 32.67 -9.79
C ILE A 251 -13.20 31.23 -9.95
N SER A 252 -14.27 31.03 -10.70
CA SER A 252 -14.73 29.69 -11.12
C SER A 252 -14.30 29.47 -12.56
N LEU A 253 -13.62 28.35 -12.81
CA LEU A 253 -13.21 27.97 -14.16
C LEU A 253 -14.26 27.05 -14.80
N PRO A 254 -14.45 27.13 -16.15
CA PRO A 254 -15.36 26.23 -16.84
C PRO A 254 -14.98 24.76 -16.69
N ASP A 255 -15.98 23.87 -16.72
CA ASP A 255 -15.76 22.41 -16.66
C ASP A 255 -14.94 21.86 -17.84
N SER A 256 -14.88 22.60 -18.95
CA SER A 256 -14.03 22.24 -20.10
C SER A 256 -12.54 22.37 -19.84
N ILE A 257 -12.14 23.06 -18.77
CA ILE A 257 -10.74 23.16 -18.32
C ILE A 257 -10.49 22.04 -17.32
N ASP A 258 -9.65 21.09 -17.70
CA ASP A 258 -9.29 19.95 -16.87
C ASP A 258 -7.79 19.64 -17.01
N ASP A 259 -7.09 19.66 -15.88
CA ASP A 259 -5.64 19.39 -15.74
C ASP A 259 -4.73 20.11 -16.77
N VAL A 260 -5.00 21.38 -17.03
CA VAL A 260 -4.23 22.17 -17.97
C VAL A 260 -2.95 22.69 -17.34
N PHE A 261 -1.80 22.41 -17.97
CA PHE A 261 -0.51 23.01 -17.59
C PHE A 261 -0.31 24.31 -18.35
N SER A 262 -0.49 25.45 -17.68
CA SER A 262 -0.36 26.78 -18.31
C SER A 262 0.01 27.84 -17.28
N LEU A 263 1.14 28.50 -17.54
CA LEU A 263 1.55 29.66 -16.76
C LEU A 263 0.65 30.89 -17.03
N GLU A 264 0.27 31.11 -18.28
CA GLU A 264 -0.55 32.27 -18.68
C GLU A 264 -1.92 32.22 -18.01
N LEU A 265 -2.54 31.03 -18.04
CA LEU A 265 -3.83 30.84 -17.38
C LEU A 265 -3.68 30.98 -15.85
N MET A 266 -2.60 30.43 -15.27
CA MET A 266 -2.32 30.57 -13.83
C MET A 266 -2.11 32.04 -13.45
N ASP A 267 -1.37 32.81 -14.25
CA ASP A 267 -1.16 34.26 -14.01
C ASP A 267 -2.49 35.03 -13.98
N SER A 268 -3.49 34.63 -14.76
CA SER A 268 -4.82 35.27 -14.85
C SER A 268 -5.73 34.98 -13.64
N ILE A 269 -5.53 33.84 -12.96
CA ILE A 269 -6.42 33.37 -11.88
C ILE A 269 -5.77 33.39 -10.50
N ARG A 270 -4.50 33.75 -10.43
CA ARG A 270 -3.72 33.73 -9.17
C ARG A 270 -4.32 34.69 -8.13
N PRO A 271 -4.81 34.20 -6.97
CA PRO A 271 -5.42 35.01 -5.94
C PRO A 271 -4.38 35.72 -5.05
N VAL A 272 -3.12 35.23 -5.04
CA VAL A 272 -2.03 35.75 -4.20
C VAL A 272 -0.89 36.22 -5.09
N PRO A 273 -0.41 37.46 -5.00
CA PRO A 273 0.68 37.96 -5.82
C PRO A 273 1.98 37.20 -5.56
N LEU A 274 2.81 37.15 -6.59
CA LEU A 274 4.15 36.56 -6.50
C LEU A 274 5.10 37.47 -5.70
N THR A 275 5.95 36.85 -4.91
CA THR A 275 7.08 37.53 -4.30
C THR A 275 8.18 37.80 -5.35
N ALA A 276 9.12 38.71 -5.06
CA ALA A 276 10.24 39.02 -5.96
C ALA A 276 11.07 37.75 -6.31
N GLN A 277 11.24 36.82 -5.33
CA GLN A 277 11.97 35.59 -5.52
C GLN A 277 11.21 34.62 -6.43
N GLU A 278 9.91 34.47 -6.25
CA GLU A 278 9.05 33.63 -7.10
C GLU A 278 9.02 34.17 -8.53
N GLN A 279 8.94 35.49 -8.70
CA GLN A 279 9.00 36.12 -10.01
C GLN A 279 10.35 35.85 -10.72
N HIS A 280 11.44 35.88 -9.98
CA HIS A 280 12.76 35.55 -10.51
C HIS A 280 12.81 34.09 -11.01
N VAL A 281 12.29 33.15 -10.25
CA VAL A 281 12.20 31.72 -10.63
C VAL A 281 11.37 31.54 -11.91
N ILE A 282 10.24 32.23 -12.02
CA ILE A 282 9.41 32.19 -13.25
C ILE A 282 10.14 32.79 -14.45
N ASN A 283 10.85 33.91 -14.27
CA ASN A 283 11.59 34.53 -15.36
C ASN A 283 12.71 33.62 -15.84
N GLN A 284 13.45 33.02 -14.93
CA GLN A 284 14.48 32.02 -15.27
C GLN A 284 13.90 30.80 -16.01
N TYR A 285 12.72 30.34 -15.59
CA TYR A 285 11.98 29.28 -16.30
C TYR A 285 11.62 29.70 -17.73
N LYS A 286 11.07 30.92 -17.92
CA LYS A 286 10.75 31.47 -19.24
C LYS A 286 11.97 31.60 -20.14
N GLU A 287 13.08 32.11 -19.63
CA GLU A 287 14.34 32.24 -20.36
C GLU A 287 14.86 30.87 -20.85
N ASN A 288 14.88 29.87 -19.97
CA ASN A 288 15.33 28.53 -20.30
C ASN A 288 14.45 27.85 -21.38
N HIS A 289 13.15 28.11 -21.38
CA HIS A 289 12.21 27.51 -22.36
C HIS A 289 12.10 28.33 -23.66
N GLN A 290 12.41 29.63 -23.64
CA GLN A 290 12.47 30.43 -24.87
C GLN A 290 13.70 30.06 -25.73
N THR A 291 14.79 29.64 -25.09
CA THR A 291 16.00 29.19 -25.79
C THR A 291 15.75 27.87 -26.53
N ASP A 292 14.94 26.98 -25.95
CA ASP A 292 14.60 25.69 -26.59
C ASP A 292 13.63 25.85 -27.79
N THR A 293 12.78 26.88 -27.80
CA THR A 293 11.85 27.13 -28.92
C THR A 293 12.49 27.83 -30.12
N THR A 294 13.63 28.49 -29.94
CA THR A 294 14.38 29.14 -31.02
C THR A 294 15.34 28.21 -31.75
N GLU A 295 15.71 27.05 -31.16
CA GLU A 295 16.58 26.05 -31.79
C GLU A 295 15.86 25.02 -32.68
N VAL A 296 14.52 25.09 -32.84
CA VAL A 296 13.74 24.15 -33.69
C VAL A 296 13.66 24.61 -35.16
N LYS A 297 14.29 25.71 -35.55
CA LYS A 297 14.44 26.08 -36.97
C LYS A 297 15.92 26.19 -37.33
N ASP A 298 16.33 25.21 -38.10
CA ASP A 298 17.57 25.15 -38.89
C ASP A 298 18.88 24.85 -38.15
N THR A 299 19.47 23.84 -38.70
CA THR A 299 20.77 23.23 -38.50
C THR A 299 20.83 22.09 -37.49
N VAL A 300 20.83 20.91 -38.08
CA VAL A 300 21.47 19.71 -37.52
C VAL A 300 22.93 20.06 -37.25
N SER A 301 23.20 20.74 -36.14
CA SER A 301 24.52 20.73 -35.56
C SER A 301 24.71 19.35 -34.98
N VAL A 302 25.47 18.51 -35.66
CA VAL A 302 25.97 17.24 -35.16
C VAL A 302 26.79 17.56 -33.92
N ARG A 303 26.09 17.70 -32.76
CA ARG A 303 26.74 17.57 -31.44
C ARG A 303 27.44 16.23 -31.50
N LYS A 304 28.76 16.20 -31.42
CA LYS A 304 29.51 14.96 -31.29
C LYS A 304 28.95 14.24 -30.05
N PHE A 305 28.06 13.32 -30.34
CA PHE A 305 27.41 12.45 -29.37
C PHE A 305 28.53 11.60 -28.77
N ASN A 306 28.92 11.91 -27.55
CA ASN A 306 29.75 11.00 -26.78
C ASN A 306 28.86 9.88 -26.29
N PHE A 307 28.51 8.98 -27.20
CA PHE A 307 27.62 7.85 -27.06
C PHE A 307 27.79 7.12 -25.70
N PHE A 308 29.03 6.98 -25.24
CA PHE A 308 29.30 6.35 -23.94
C PHE A 308 28.97 7.22 -22.73
N ARG A 309 29.12 8.53 -22.81
CA ARG A 309 28.84 9.43 -21.67
C ARG A 309 27.37 9.81 -21.56
N ASP A 310 26.71 10.02 -22.67
CA ASP A 310 25.32 10.41 -22.73
C ASP A 310 24.41 9.18 -22.52
N VAL A 311 24.76 8.01 -23.06
CA VAL A 311 24.11 6.73 -22.77
C VAL A 311 24.37 6.27 -21.32
N LEU A 312 25.54 6.56 -20.73
CA LEU A 312 25.80 6.30 -19.32
C LEU A 312 25.11 7.32 -18.39
N GLN A 313 25.01 8.59 -18.77
CA GLN A 313 24.32 9.60 -17.96
C GLN A 313 22.80 9.53 -18.10
N ASP A 314 22.26 9.36 -19.31
CA ASP A 314 20.81 9.31 -19.54
C ASP A 314 20.23 7.90 -19.37
N ALA A 315 20.92 6.85 -19.85
CA ALA A 315 20.42 5.47 -19.72
C ALA A 315 20.73 4.83 -18.38
N ILE A 316 21.87 5.14 -17.76
CA ILE A 316 22.25 4.55 -16.47
C ILE A 316 21.81 5.43 -15.30
N GLY A 317 22.01 6.75 -15.39
CA GLY A 317 21.62 7.67 -14.31
C GLY A 317 20.10 7.72 -14.12
N ASP A 318 19.36 8.05 -15.18
CA ASP A 318 17.91 8.23 -15.09
C ASP A 318 17.14 6.91 -15.09
N ASN A 319 17.54 5.91 -15.87
CA ASN A 319 16.80 4.66 -16.02
C ASN A 319 17.13 3.59 -14.97
N LEU A 320 18.29 3.66 -14.32
CA LEU A 320 18.59 2.80 -13.18
C LEU A 320 17.75 3.14 -11.94
N ILE A 321 17.38 4.39 -11.80
CA ILE A 321 16.77 4.94 -10.58
C ILE A 321 15.34 5.42 -10.83
N SER A 322 15.04 5.97 -12.00
CA SER A 322 13.70 6.41 -12.38
C SER A 322 13.01 5.44 -13.34
N SER A 323 11.69 5.39 -13.31
CA SER A 323 10.92 4.57 -14.25
C SER A 323 10.92 5.21 -15.63
N LEU A 324 11.30 4.45 -16.66
CA LEU A 324 11.05 4.83 -18.04
C LEU A 324 9.55 4.84 -18.32
N ARG A 325 9.07 5.93 -18.88
CA ARG A 325 7.68 6.08 -19.30
C ARG A 325 7.61 6.48 -20.76
N TYR A 326 6.78 5.79 -21.49
CA TYR A 326 6.34 6.16 -22.82
C TYR A 326 4.85 6.38 -22.75
N GLU A 327 4.39 7.54 -23.16
CA GLU A 327 2.98 7.93 -23.13
C GLU A 327 2.61 8.54 -24.48
N ASN A 328 1.57 7.98 -25.09
CA ASN A 328 0.92 8.48 -26.31
C ASN A 328 -0.59 8.49 -26.05
N GLU A 329 -1.40 9.12 -26.89
CA GLU A 329 -2.87 9.20 -26.76
C GLU A 329 -3.54 7.84 -26.43
N ASN A 330 -3.04 6.75 -27.01
CA ASN A 330 -3.61 5.41 -26.87
C ASN A 330 -2.73 4.42 -26.10
N ALA A 331 -1.48 4.73 -25.86
CA ALA A 331 -0.52 3.80 -25.27
C ALA A 331 0.20 4.42 -24.08
N HIS A 332 0.23 3.69 -22.99
CA HIS A 332 0.99 4.03 -21.80
C HIS A 332 1.88 2.85 -21.41
N MET A 333 3.19 3.04 -21.39
CA MET A 333 4.16 2.03 -20.98
C MET A 333 5.03 2.56 -19.84
N LYS A 334 5.23 1.75 -18.83
CA LYS A 334 6.07 2.05 -17.68
C LYS A 334 7.01 0.89 -17.39
N LEU A 335 8.30 1.10 -17.61
CA LEU A 335 9.34 0.19 -17.14
C LEU A 335 9.79 0.64 -15.75
N SER A 336 9.77 -0.25 -14.79
CA SER A 336 10.24 0.03 -13.43
C SER A 336 11.76 0.23 -13.39
N PRO A 337 12.29 1.04 -12.44
CA PRO A 337 13.73 1.25 -12.30
C PRO A 337 14.47 -0.07 -12.09
N ILE A 338 15.61 -0.23 -12.73
CA ILE A 338 16.42 -1.47 -12.63
C ILE A 338 16.96 -1.67 -11.22
N LEU A 339 17.42 -0.60 -10.56
CA LEU A 339 17.94 -0.65 -9.19
C LEU A 339 16.90 -0.31 -8.13
N ASN A 340 15.66 -0.77 -8.30
CA ASN A 340 14.66 -0.59 -7.27
C ASN A 340 14.85 -1.63 -6.14
N PRO A 341 15.17 -1.22 -4.91
CA PRO A 341 15.32 -2.15 -3.80
C PRO A 341 14.07 -2.98 -3.48
N GLN A 342 12.87 -2.48 -3.83
CA GLN A 342 11.61 -3.24 -3.70
C GLN A 342 11.58 -4.52 -4.53
N TYR A 343 12.44 -4.64 -5.54
CA TYR A 343 12.51 -5.81 -6.41
C TYR A 343 13.57 -6.82 -5.96
N ILE A 344 14.31 -6.51 -4.90
CA ILE A 344 15.23 -7.43 -4.23
C ILE A 344 14.49 -8.04 -3.07
N SER A 345 14.50 -9.35 -2.96
CA SER A 345 13.91 -10.09 -1.85
C SER A 345 14.81 -11.22 -1.41
N TYR A 346 14.67 -11.60 -0.16
CA TYR A 346 15.41 -12.70 0.43
C TYR A 346 14.49 -13.53 1.30
N SER A 347 14.55 -14.85 1.14
CA SER A 347 13.97 -15.80 2.07
C SER A 347 14.95 -16.93 2.35
N HIS A 348 14.80 -17.61 3.48
CA HIS A 348 15.63 -18.76 3.81
C HIS A 348 15.51 -19.87 2.77
N THR A 349 14.28 -20.11 2.30
CA THR A 349 13.96 -21.16 1.32
C THR A 349 14.49 -20.80 -0.07
N HIS A 350 14.19 -19.60 -0.58
CA HIS A 350 14.50 -19.20 -1.96
C HIS A 350 15.83 -18.44 -2.10
N GLY A 351 16.45 -18.01 -1.00
CA GLY A 351 17.63 -17.18 -1.04
C GLY A 351 17.36 -15.78 -1.60
N LEU A 352 18.40 -15.14 -2.12
CA LEU A 352 18.29 -13.84 -2.76
C LEU A 352 17.61 -13.98 -4.14
N ALA A 353 16.63 -13.13 -4.39
CA ALA A 353 15.95 -13.02 -5.67
C ALA A 353 15.78 -11.57 -6.07
N TYR A 354 15.82 -11.32 -7.37
CA TYR A 354 15.58 -10.02 -7.98
C TYR A 354 14.49 -10.14 -9.04
N LYS A 355 13.59 -9.15 -9.13
CA LYS A 355 12.57 -9.10 -10.18
C LYS A 355 12.43 -7.69 -10.75
N MET A 356 11.98 -7.61 -11.99
CA MET A 356 11.68 -6.37 -12.69
C MET A 356 10.25 -6.41 -13.21
N LYS A 357 9.54 -5.30 -13.17
CA LYS A 357 8.16 -5.18 -13.64
C LYS A 357 8.08 -4.20 -14.82
N LEU A 358 7.29 -4.57 -15.82
CA LEU A 358 6.87 -3.71 -16.90
C LEU A 358 5.36 -3.51 -16.77
N GLY A 359 4.88 -2.29 -16.92
CA GLY A 359 3.47 -1.98 -17.04
C GLY A 359 3.19 -1.43 -18.43
N SER A 360 2.24 -1.99 -19.15
CA SER A 360 1.76 -1.44 -20.41
C SER A 360 0.25 -1.47 -20.46
N HIS A 361 -0.31 -0.37 -20.97
CA HIS A 361 -1.72 -0.20 -21.20
C HIS A 361 -1.91 0.35 -22.61
N TYR A 362 -2.80 -0.27 -23.39
CA TYR A 362 -3.14 0.18 -24.73
C TYR A 362 -4.65 0.29 -24.88
N LYS A 363 -5.13 1.50 -25.16
CA LYS A 363 -6.54 1.84 -25.29
C LYS A 363 -6.96 1.83 -26.76
N PHE A 364 -7.90 0.94 -27.12
CA PHE A 364 -8.53 0.96 -28.45
C PHE A 364 -9.65 2.00 -28.53
N ASN A 365 -10.43 2.09 -27.46
CA ASN A 365 -11.50 3.05 -27.24
C ASN A 365 -11.85 3.08 -25.74
N ASP A 366 -12.82 3.92 -25.32
CA ASP A 366 -13.21 4.07 -23.91
C ASP A 366 -13.74 2.80 -23.24
N HIS A 367 -14.07 1.76 -24.03
CA HIS A 367 -14.66 0.52 -23.55
C HIS A 367 -13.77 -0.71 -23.76
N ARG A 368 -12.68 -0.58 -24.48
CA ARG A 368 -11.79 -1.72 -24.79
C ARG A 368 -10.34 -1.32 -24.67
N TYR A 369 -9.61 -2.05 -23.87
CA TYR A 369 -8.19 -1.83 -23.69
C TYR A 369 -7.45 -3.12 -23.33
N PHE A 370 -6.18 -3.16 -23.66
CA PHE A 370 -5.23 -4.16 -23.22
C PHE A 370 -4.39 -3.64 -22.07
N GLU A 371 -4.12 -4.52 -21.10
CA GLU A 371 -3.15 -4.31 -20.05
C GLU A 371 -2.20 -5.50 -20.00
N PHE A 372 -0.91 -5.21 -19.93
CA PHE A 372 0.10 -6.23 -19.85
C PHE A 372 1.11 -5.84 -18.78
N TYR A 373 1.17 -6.58 -17.68
CA TYR A 373 1.99 -6.31 -16.50
C TYR A 373 3.00 -7.44 -16.25
N PRO A 374 3.89 -7.75 -17.20
CA PRO A 374 4.87 -8.81 -17.04
C PRO A 374 5.86 -8.47 -15.94
N TRP A 375 6.27 -9.50 -15.22
CA TRP A 375 7.46 -9.41 -14.39
C TRP A 375 8.38 -10.60 -14.68
N ILE A 376 9.67 -10.31 -14.62
CA ILE A 376 10.76 -11.25 -14.88
C ILE A 376 11.72 -11.13 -13.71
N GLY A 377 12.14 -12.23 -13.15
CA GLY A 377 13.07 -12.28 -12.05
C GLY A 377 14.15 -13.33 -12.21
N TYR A 378 15.15 -13.22 -11.35
CA TYR A 378 16.24 -14.17 -11.27
C TYR A 378 16.46 -14.57 -9.81
N ASN A 379 16.49 -15.86 -9.57
CA ASN A 379 16.80 -16.43 -8.27
C ASN A 379 18.27 -16.86 -8.24
N PHE A 380 19.05 -16.20 -7.39
CA PHE A 380 20.51 -16.42 -7.31
C PHE A 380 20.86 -17.75 -6.66
N LYS A 381 20.07 -18.24 -5.69
CA LYS A 381 20.31 -19.52 -5.02
C LYS A 381 20.14 -20.69 -5.98
N TYR A 382 19.11 -20.64 -6.83
CA TYR A 382 18.80 -21.72 -7.78
C TYR A 382 19.35 -21.47 -9.16
N LYS A 383 19.91 -20.26 -9.43
CA LYS A 383 20.44 -19.85 -10.74
C LYS A 383 19.43 -19.99 -11.87
N LYS A 384 18.17 -19.60 -11.61
CA LYS A 384 17.05 -19.74 -12.53
C LYS A 384 16.31 -18.42 -12.74
N PHE A 385 15.85 -18.22 -13.97
CA PHE A 385 14.89 -17.18 -14.30
C PHE A 385 13.48 -17.65 -13.92
N TYR A 386 12.66 -16.72 -13.50
CA TYR A 386 11.25 -16.91 -13.28
C TYR A 386 10.48 -15.70 -13.82
N TYR A 387 9.26 -15.94 -14.26
CA TYR A 387 8.47 -14.91 -14.92
C TYR A 387 6.99 -15.17 -14.77
N THR A 388 6.21 -14.10 -14.85
CA THR A 388 4.76 -14.15 -15.02
C THR A 388 4.37 -13.08 -16.02
N LEU A 389 3.62 -13.48 -17.03
CA LEU A 389 3.22 -12.68 -18.18
C LEU A 389 1.68 -12.58 -18.23
N PRO A 390 1.05 -11.78 -17.34
CA PRO A 390 -0.39 -11.59 -17.35
C PRO A 390 -0.79 -10.59 -18.44
N LEU A 391 -1.68 -11.00 -19.31
CA LEU A 391 -2.30 -10.19 -20.33
C LEU A 391 -3.80 -10.10 -20.05
N TYR A 392 -4.31 -8.88 -19.92
CA TYR A 392 -5.71 -8.60 -19.70
C TYR A 392 -6.30 -7.90 -20.91
N PHE A 393 -7.39 -8.42 -21.43
CA PHE A 393 -8.20 -7.75 -22.43
C PHE A 393 -9.55 -7.38 -21.83
N THR A 394 -9.73 -6.11 -21.50
CA THR A 394 -11.00 -5.60 -21.00
C THR A 394 -11.89 -5.25 -22.20
N TYR A 395 -13.04 -5.90 -22.30
CA TYR A 395 -14.03 -5.69 -23.33
C TYR A 395 -15.30 -4.99 -22.83
N ASN A 396 -15.54 -5.00 -21.52
CA ASN A 396 -16.66 -4.32 -20.87
C ASN A 396 -16.29 -3.81 -19.47
N PRO A 397 -15.70 -2.62 -19.35
CA PRO A 397 -15.27 -2.06 -18.06
C PRO A 397 -16.41 -1.90 -17.06
N LYS A 398 -17.62 -1.56 -17.52
CA LYS A 398 -18.80 -1.33 -16.64
C LYS A 398 -19.23 -2.60 -15.90
N ARG A 399 -18.94 -3.78 -16.44
CA ARG A 399 -19.26 -5.07 -15.85
C ARG A 399 -18.04 -5.91 -15.54
N ASN A 400 -16.88 -5.27 -15.40
CA ASN A 400 -15.61 -5.93 -15.17
C ASN A 400 -15.35 -7.11 -16.14
N GLY A 401 -15.90 -6.98 -17.39
CA GLY A 401 -15.77 -8.00 -18.42
C GLY A 401 -14.39 -7.99 -19.03
N GLN A 402 -13.60 -9.02 -18.71
CA GLN A 402 -12.22 -9.14 -19.16
C GLN A 402 -11.81 -10.60 -19.39
N VAL A 403 -10.96 -10.81 -20.39
CA VAL A 403 -10.25 -12.05 -20.61
C VAL A 403 -8.84 -11.89 -20.06
N GLN A 404 -8.43 -12.81 -19.20
CA GLN A 404 -7.07 -12.86 -18.67
C GLN A 404 -6.35 -14.08 -19.24
N ILE A 405 -5.14 -13.88 -19.75
CA ILE A 405 -4.22 -14.93 -20.16
C ILE A 405 -2.95 -14.74 -19.34
N THR A 406 -2.61 -15.72 -18.52
CA THR A 406 -1.38 -15.66 -17.72
C THR A 406 -0.52 -16.88 -18.07
N TYR A 407 0.69 -16.60 -18.59
CA TYR A 407 1.72 -17.60 -18.74
C TYR A 407 2.83 -17.32 -17.73
N GLY A 408 3.23 -18.33 -16.99
CA GLY A 408 4.21 -18.14 -15.95
C GLY A 408 5.02 -19.39 -15.62
N ASN A 409 6.09 -19.13 -14.87
CA ASN A 409 6.90 -20.16 -14.25
C ASN A 409 6.85 -19.93 -12.73
N GLY A 410 6.30 -20.90 -11.99
CA GLY A 410 6.28 -20.91 -10.52
C GLY A 410 7.67 -21.06 -9.90
N ASN A 411 8.71 -21.07 -10.74
CA ASN A 411 10.09 -21.30 -10.38
C ASN A 411 10.27 -22.66 -9.73
N ARG A 412 10.05 -22.75 -8.45
CA ARG A 412 10.25 -24.00 -7.71
C ARG A 412 9.12 -24.17 -6.71
N ILE A 413 8.26 -25.13 -6.95
CA ILE A 413 7.21 -25.54 -6.01
C ILE A 413 7.68 -26.73 -5.19
N SER A 414 7.17 -26.91 -4.00
CA SER A 414 7.41 -28.07 -3.17
C SER A 414 6.15 -28.92 -3.06
N ASN A 415 6.33 -30.23 -3.08
CA ASN A 415 5.32 -31.21 -2.78
C ASN A 415 5.97 -32.49 -2.27
N ASN A 416 5.62 -32.94 -1.09
CA ASN A 416 6.25 -34.08 -0.44
C ASN A 416 5.57 -35.43 -0.77
N TYR A 417 4.47 -35.44 -1.51
CA TYR A 417 3.72 -36.65 -1.80
C TYR A 417 4.60 -37.75 -2.41
N ILE A 418 5.37 -37.43 -3.46
CA ILE A 418 6.24 -38.39 -4.13
C ILE A 418 7.35 -38.89 -3.22
N ARG A 419 7.90 -38.01 -2.39
CA ARG A 419 8.90 -38.39 -1.37
C ARG A 419 8.30 -39.35 -0.36
N SER A 420 7.15 -39.06 0.18
CA SER A 420 6.44 -39.93 1.14
C SER A 420 6.05 -41.27 0.52
N GLU A 421 5.72 -41.29 -0.76
CA GLU A 421 5.45 -42.52 -1.49
C GLU A 421 6.71 -43.39 -1.63
N ILE A 422 7.85 -42.82 -1.98
CA ILE A 422 9.14 -43.52 -2.06
C ILE A 422 9.54 -44.06 -0.68
N GLU A 423 9.42 -43.27 0.38
CA GLU A 423 9.68 -43.69 1.75
C GLU A 423 8.79 -44.87 2.17
N ARG A 424 7.50 -44.86 1.80
CA ARG A 424 6.57 -45.96 2.08
C ARG A 424 6.91 -47.23 1.29
N GLU A 425 7.36 -47.09 0.02
CA GLU A 425 7.67 -48.24 -0.84
C GLU A 425 9.04 -48.87 -0.51
N PHE A 426 10.02 -48.08 -0.22
CA PHE A 426 11.44 -48.49 -0.08
C PHE A 426 11.97 -48.49 1.35
N GLY A 427 11.19 -47.98 2.30
CA GLY A 427 11.52 -47.92 3.74
C GLY A 427 12.40 -46.73 4.13
N ASP A 428 12.40 -46.44 5.43
CA ASP A 428 13.12 -45.30 6.04
C ASP A 428 14.67 -45.38 6.02
N THR A 429 15.22 -46.38 5.37
CA THR A 429 16.70 -46.60 5.30
C THR A 429 17.39 -45.72 4.27
N LEU A 430 16.59 -45.00 3.43
CA LEU A 430 17.10 -44.13 2.39
C LEU A 430 17.31 -42.72 2.95
N ASP A 431 18.54 -42.20 2.91
CA ASP A 431 18.82 -40.78 3.21
C ASP A 431 18.32 -39.92 2.04
N LEU A 432 17.06 -39.47 2.12
CA LEU A 432 16.41 -38.65 1.11
C LEU A 432 16.41 -37.15 1.45
N ASP A 433 16.87 -36.77 2.63
CA ASP A 433 16.73 -35.40 3.16
C ASP A 433 17.40 -34.33 2.30
N ASN A 434 18.53 -34.65 1.67
CA ASN A 434 19.25 -33.70 0.84
C ASN A 434 19.06 -33.92 -0.68
N LYS A 435 18.13 -34.79 -1.09
CA LYS A 435 17.97 -35.20 -2.51
C LYS A 435 17.02 -34.32 -3.31
N GLN A 436 16.33 -33.38 -2.67
CA GLN A 436 15.43 -32.42 -3.34
C GLN A 436 14.33 -33.10 -4.18
N LEU A 437 13.76 -34.20 -3.68
CA LEU A 437 12.72 -34.96 -4.37
C LEU A 437 11.35 -34.31 -4.33
N ASP A 438 11.15 -33.42 -3.39
CA ASP A 438 9.92 -32.69 -3.11
C ASP A 438 9.80 -31.39 -3.89
N TYR A 439 10.76 -31.07 -4.80
CA TYR A 439 10.75 -29.82 -5.54
C TYR A 439 10.55 -30.01 -7.04
N PHE A 440 9.72 -29.13 -7.61
CA PHE A 440 9.32 -29.14 -9.02
C PHE A 440 9.45 -27.76 -9.64
N ASP A 441 9.87 -27.70 -10.91
CA ASP A 441 9.71 -26.52 -11.74
C ASP A 441 8.30 -26.56 -12.33
N ASP A 442 7.48 -25.53 -12.11
CA ASP A 442 6.09 -25.47 -12.58
C ASP A 442 5.93 -24.37 -13.64
N ASN A 443 5.69 -24.76 -14.89
CA ASN A 443 5.26 -23.87 -15.94
C ASN A 443 3.76 -23.96 -16.10
N TYR A 444 3.06 -22.84 -16.08
CA TYR A 444 1.61 -22.83 -16.14
C TYR A 444 1.05 -21.82 -17.14
N LEU A 445 -0.09 -22.18 -17.71
CA LEU A 445 -0.91 -21.32 -18.55
C LEU A 445 -2.32 -21.29 -17.98
N THR A 446 -2.78 -20.11 -17.59
CA THR A 446 -4.16 -19.89 -17.13
C THR A 446 -4.87 -18.98 -18.13
N ILE A 447 -6.04 -19.39 -18.59
CA ILE A 447 -6.92 -18.55 -19.42
C ILE A 447 -8.27 -18.49 -18.74
N THR A 448 -8.69 -17.31 -18.36
CA THR A 448 -9.98 -17.07 -17.70
C THR A 448 -10.72 -15.90 -18.32
N ASN A 449 -12.02 -15.97 -18.24
CA ASN A 449 -12.92 -14.85 -18.55
C ASN A 449 -13.67 -14.48 -17.27
N ASN A 450 -13.56 -13.22 -16.88
CA ASN A 450 -14.22 -12.66 -15.72
C ASN A 450 -15.35 -11.73 -16.16
N VAL A 451 -16.50 -11.80 -15.49
CA VAL A 451 -17.62 -10.90 -15.73
C VAL A 451 -18.47 -10.70 -14.47
N MET A 452 -18.82 -9.45 -14.20
CA MET A 452 -19.79 -9.11 -13.18
C MET A 452 -21.21 -9.26 -13.75
N ALA A 453 -21.85 -10.40 -13.42
CA ALA A 453 -23.21 -10.70 -13.86
C ALA A 453 -24.22 -9.74 -13.21
N PHE A 454 -24.03 -9.43 -11.92
CA PHE A 454 -24.74 -8.42 -11.14
C PHE A 454 -23.72 -7.66 -10.28
N ASP A 455 -24.07 -6.49 -9.75
CA ASP A 455 -23.17 -5.67 -8.92
C ASP A 455 -22.65 -6.41 -7.67
N TRP A 456 -23.37 -7.47 -7.25
CA TRP A 456 -23.03 -8.31 -6.11
C TRP A 456 -22.49 -9.70 -6.50
N LEU A 457 -22.46 -10.05 -7.81
CA LEU A 457 -22.08 -11.36 -8.32
C LEU A 457 -21.06 -11.24 -9.46
N GLU A 458 -19.87 -11.73 -9.24
CA GLU A 458 -18.81 -11.86 -10.24
C GLU A 458 -18.54 -13.33 -10.51
N ILE A 459 -18.40 -13.68 -11.78
CA ILE A 459 -18.14 -15.06 -12.25
C ILE A 459 -16.87 -15.05 -13.08
N GLU A 460 -15.96 -15.92 -12.74
CA GLU A 460 -14.73 -16.18 -13.49
C GLU A 460 -14.72 -17.64 -13.91
N ALA A 461 -14.57 -17.91 -15.21
CA ALA A 461 -14.52 -19.25 -15.76
C ALA A 461 -13.36 -19.38 -16.75
N GLY A 462 -12.74 -20.54 -16.76
CA GLY A 462 -11.60 -20.80 -17.65
C GLY A 462 -10.94 -22.13 -17.39
N PHE A 463 -9.66 -22.20 -17.64
CA PHE A 463 -8.84 -23.37 -17.34
C PHE A 463 -7.41 -23.00 -16.98
N THR A 464 -6.75 -23.89 -16.26
CA THR A 464 -5.30 -23.83 -16.00
C THR A 464 -4.65 -25.09 -16.50
N TYR A 465 -3.51 -24.94 -17.18
CA TYR A 465 -2.62 -26.00 -17.57
C TYR A 465 -1.31 -25.89 -16.84
N HIS A 466 -0.85 -26.94 -16.20
CA HIS A 466 0.44 -27.03 -15.52
C HIS A 466 1.33 -28.07 -16.20
N HIS A 467 2.61 -27.72 -16.33
CA HIS A 467 3.68 -28.62 -16.75
C HIS A 467 4.75 -28.62 -15.66
N ARG A 468 4.73 -29.63 -14.81
CA ARG A 468 5.58 -29.75 -13.64
C ARG A 468 6.69 -30.75 -13.88
N VAL A 469 7.90 -30.31 -13.61
CA VAL A 469 9.10 -31.09 -13.86
C VAL A 469 9.89 -31.24 -12.58
N PRO A 470 10.11 -32.47 -12.06
CA PRO A 470 10.92 -32.71 -10.88
C PRO A 470 12.34 -32.13 -11.03
N TYR A 471 12.85 -31.55 -9.97
CA TYR A 471 14.22 -31.02 -9.96
C TYR A 471 15.25 -32.13 -10.12
N ASN A 472 15.08 -33.27 -9.44
CA ASN A 472 15.99 -34.43 -9.52
C ASN A 472 15.35 -35.59 -10.34
N ARG A 473 15.19 -35.37 -11.65
CA ARG A 473 14.59 -36.35 -12.58
C ARG A 473 15.30 -37.69 -12.61
N SER A 474 16.64 -37.68 -12.49
CA SER A 474 17.43 -38.89 -12.60
C SER A 474 17.20 -39.83 -11.44
N LEU A 475 17.06 -39.27 -10.24
CA LEU A 475 16.81 -40.04 -9.03
C LEU A 475 15.37 -40.59 -9.03
N LEU A 476 14.38 -39.75 -9.35
CA LEU A 476 12.99 -40.18 -9.46
C LEU A 476 12.80 -41.30 -10.47
N ALA A 477 13.50 -41.23 -11.61
CA ALA A 477 13.48 -42.29 -12.60
C ALA A 477 14.05 -43.63 -12.07
N GLN A 478 14.99 -43.63 -11.14
CA GLN A 478 15.51 -44.86 -10.50
C GLN A 478 14.46 -45.53 -9.62
N PHE A 479 13.52 -44.73 -9.05
CA PHE A 479 12.38 -45.23 -8.27
C PHE A 479 11.14 -45.50 -9.12
N GLY A 480 11.26 -45.48 -10.46
CA GLY A 480 10.14 -45.74 -11.36
C GLY A 480 9.08 -44.66 -11.41
N LYS A 481 9.33 -43.50 -10.84
CA LYS A 481 8.40 -42.38 -10.83
C LYS A 481 8.44 -41.57 -12.14
N GLN A 482 7.35 -40.89 -12.44
CA GLN A 482 7.23 -40.09 -13.66
C GLN A 482 8.26 -38.91 -13.68
N LYS A 483 8.65 -38.54 -14.90
CA LYS A 483 9.59 -37.45 -15.15
C LYS A 483 8.91 -36.10 -15.40
N ILE A 484 7.62 -36.11 -15.64
CA ILE A 484 6.80 -34.94 -15.97
C ILE A 484 5.41 -35.21 -15.41
N TYR A 485 4.78 -34.19 -14.85
CA TYR A 485 3.41 -34.22 -14.37
C TYR A 485 2.64 -33.09 -15.03
N ASN A 486 1.71 -33.42 -15.90
CA ASN A 486 0.86 -32.46 -16.57
C ASN A 486 -0.52 -32.43 -15.91
N SER A 487 -1.13 -31.26 -15.90
CA SER A 487 -2.49 -31.10 -15.40
C SER A 487 -3.25 -30.11 -16.28
N PHE A 488 -4.38 -30.53 -16.80
CA PHE A 488 -5.35 -29.66 -17.45
C PHE A 488 -6.61 -29.62 -16.60
N SER A 489 -6.95 -28.40 -16.16
CA SER A 489 -7.97 -28.19 -15.13
C SER A 489 -8.90 -27.03 -15.50
N PRO A 490 -10.09 -27.31 -16.07
CA PRO A 490 -11.18 -26.34 -16.09
C PRO A 490 -11.52 -25.84 -14.70
N MET A 491 -11.81 -24.53 -14.58
CA MET A 491 -12.09 -23.86 -13.33
C MET A 491 -13.29 -22.92 -13.43
N LEU A 492 -13.99 -22.79 -12.32
CA LEU A 492 -15.08 -21.84 -12.13
C LEU A 492 -14.93 -21.20 -10.75
N SER A 493 -14.91 -19.88 -10.71
CA SER A 493 -14.90 -19.09 -9.47
C SER A 493 -16.13 -18.18 -9.43
N VAL A 494 -16.84 -18.20 -8.33
CA VAL A 494 -18.02 -17.36 -8.10
C VAL A 494 -17.75 -16.51 -6.88
N LYS A 495 -17.74 -15.17 -7.07
CA LYS A 495 -17.52 -14.20 -6.00
C LYS A 495 -18.82 -13.43 -5.70
N LEU A 496 -19.26 -13.54 -4.47
CA LEU A 496 -20.44 -12.88 -3.94
C LEU A 496 -20.04 -11.74 -3.03
N ARG A 497 -20.47 -10.51 -3.38
CA ARG A 497 -20.25 -9.30 -2.56
C ARG A 497 -21.58 -8.55 -2.47
N PRO A 498 -22.37 -8.76 -1.42
CA PRO A 498 -23.74 -8.21 -1.31
C PRO A 498 -23.85 -6.69 -1.42
N TRP A 499 -22.82 -5.95 -1.01
CA TRP A 499 -22.74 -4.49 -1.13
C TRP A 499 -21.27 -4.03 -1.22
N PRO A 500 -20.98 -2.82 -1.74
CA PRO A 500 -19.64 -2.25 -1.74
C PRO A 500 -19.04 -2.27 -0.33
N ASN A 501 -17.76 -2.65 -0.22
CA ASN A 501 -17.08 -2.85 1.07
C ASN A 501 -17.75 -3.88 2.00
N GLY A 502 -18.64 -4.73 1.47
CA GLY A 502 -19.30 -5.82 2.17
C GLY A 502 -18.40 -7.04 2.40
N PRO A 503 -18.96 -8.08 3.08
CA PRO A 503 -18.29 -9.38 3.12
C PRO A 503 -18.17 -9.95 1.70
N GLN A 504 -17.12 -10.69 1.45
CA GLN A 504 -16.92 -11.41 0.20
C GLN A 504 -16.91 -12.91 0.48
N LEU A 505 -17.73 -13.65 -0.24
CA LEU A 505 -17.69 -15.09 -0.29
C LEU A 505 -17.23 -15.51 -1.70
N THR A 506 -16.20 -16.33 -1.77
CA THR A 506 -15.70 -16.91 -3.03
C THR A 506 -15.91 -18.42 -2.98
N VAL A 507 -16.42 -18.97 -4.04
CA VAL A 507 -16.56 -20.42 -4.25
C VAL A 507 -15.76 -20.78 -5.48
N ASP A 508 -14.72 -21.55 -5.31
CA ASP A 508 -13.85 -22.03 -6.39
C ASP A 508 -14.08 -23.51 -6.62
N TYR A 509 -14.31 -23.87 -7.87
CA TYR A 509 -14.39 -25.25 -8.34
C TYR A 509 -13.32 -25.49 -9.39
N GLU A 510 -12.61 -26.58 -9.29
CA GLU A 510 -11.59 -26.97 -10.24
C GLU A 510 -11.66 -28.50 -10.50
N ARG A 511 -11.59 -28.86 -11.77
CA ARG A 511 -11.65 -30.27 -12.22
C ARG A 511 -10.39 -30.59 -13.02
N GLY A 512 -9.49 -31.42 -12.49
CA GLY A 512 -8.43 -32.08 -13.28
C GLY A 512 -9.02 -33.17 -14.17
N ILE A 513 -8.66 -33.19 -15.44
CA ILE A 513 -9.17 -34.16 -16.41
C ILE A 513 -8.01 -34.95 -16.99
N GLU A 514 -7.92 -36.22 -16.65
CA GLU A 514 -6.92 -37.14 -17.19
C GLU A 514 -7.07 -37.35 -18.70
N GLY A 515 -5.94 -37.48 -19.42
CA GLY A 515 -5.87 -37.73 -20.85
C GLY A 515 -6.04 -36.52 -21.76
N VAL A 516 -6.61 -35.41 -21.27
CA VAL A 516 -6.72 -34.16 -22.03
C VAL A 516 -5.40 -33.42 -22.01
N LEU A 517 -4.83 -33.06 -23.16
CA LEU A 517 -3.52 -32.41 -23.30
C LEU A 517 -2.40 -33.16 -22.54
N ASN A 518 -2.44 -34.47 -22.53
CA ASN A 518 -1.53 -35.34 -21.76
C ASN A 518 -1.57 -35.07 -20.25
N SER A 519 -2.70 -34.67 -19.71
CA SER A 519 -2.90 -34.53 -18.27
C SER A 519 -2.85 -35.89 -17.59
N ASP A 520 -2.09 -36.00 -16.54
CA ASP A 520 -1.92 -37.18 -15.70
C ASP A 520 -2.84 -37.15 -14.48
N LEU A 521 -3.57 -36.05 -14.27
CA LEU A 521 -4.26 -35.77 -13.03
C LEU A 521 -5.78 -35.83 -13.17
N ASP A 522 -6.42 -36.58 -12.29
CA ASP A 522 -7.88 -36.71 -12.17
C ASP A 522 -8.32 -36.35 -10.75
N TYR A 523 -8.93 -35.18 -10.59
CA TYR A 523 -9.41 -34.67 -9.31
C TYR A 523 -10.57 -33.73 -9.45
N GLU A 524 -11.32 -33.54 -8.37
CA GLU A 524 -12.29 -32.46 -8.18
C GLU A 524 -12.00 -31.76 -6.86
N ARG A 525 -11.83 -30.45 -6.94
CA ARG A 525 -11.52 -29.60 -5.79
C ARG A 525 -12.57 -28.51 -5.64
N TRP A 526 -13.03 -28.35 -4.42
CA TRP A 526 -13.91 -27.28 -3.99
C TRP A 526 -13.22 -26.46 -2.90
N GLU A 527 -13.21 -25.16 -3.05
CA GLU A 527 -12.70 -24.24 -2.05
C GLU A 527 -13.70 -23.12 -1.80
N PHE A 528 -13.90 -22.76 -0.54
CA PHE A 528 -14.78 -21.71 -0.07
C PHE A 528 -13.94 -20.74 0.72
N ASP A 529 -14.03 -19.46 0.41
CA ASP A 529 -13.29 -18.41 1.10
C ASP A 529 -14.21 -17.25 1.45
N PHE A 530 -14.28 -16.95 2.72
CA PHE A 530 -15.03 -15.82 3.24
C PHE A 530 -14.03 -14.79 3.76
N SER A 531 -14.16 -13.54 3.33
CA SER A 531 -13.34 -12.44 3.81
C SER A 531 -14.18 -11.24 4.20
N ARG A 532 -13.80 -10.61 5.30
CA ARG A 532 -14.40 -9.37 5.77
C ARG A 532 -13.37 -8.47 6.39
N LYS A 533 -13.31 -7.24 5.91
CA LYS A 533 -12.53 -6.16 6.51
C LYS A 533 -13.48 -5.21 7.22
N TYR A 534 -13.21 -4.95 8.49
CA TYR A 534 -13.92 -3.98 9.30
C TYR A 534 -13.00 -2.80 9.57
N ASP A 535 -13.30 -1.66 8.99
CA ASP A 535 -12.67 -0.40 9.31
C ASP A 535 -13.36 0.19 10.55
N ILE A 536 -12.84 -0.16 11.73
CA ILE A 536 -13.41 0.28 13.03
C ILE A 536 -13.24 1.79 13.17
N GLN A 537 -12.09 2.29 12.75
CA GLN A 537 -11.69 3.69 12.65
C GLN A 537 -10.63 3.80 11.54
N PRO A 538 -10.34 4.98 11.00
CA PRO A 538 -9.38 5.14 9.92
C PRO A 538 -8.04 4.39 10.11
N LEU A 539 -7.48 4.39 11.32
CA LEU A 539 -6.22 3.68 11.62
C LEU A 539 -6.42 2.35 12.37
N ARG A 540 -7.65 1.84 12.46
CA ARG A 540 -7.95 0.59 13.17
C ARG A 540 -8.77 -0.34 12.32
N LYS A 541 -8.16 -1.45 11.96
CA LYS A 541 -8.74 -2.41 11.03
C LYS A 541 -8.77 -3.80 11.67
N LEU A 542 -9.87 -4.49 11.49
CA LEU A 542 -10.01 -5.89 11.83
C LEU A 542 -10.27 -6.66 10.55
N ASN A 543 -9.40 -7.59 10.20
CA ASN A 543 -9.58 -8.45 9.06
C ASN A 543 -9.92 -9.86 9.54
N LEU A 544 -10.92 -10.45 8.93
CA LEU A 544 -11.35 -11.82 9.15
C LEU A 544 -11.33 -12.54 7.81
N LYS A 545 -10.63 -13.66 7.75
CA LYS A 545 -10.67 -14.60 6.62
C LYS A 545 -10.99 -15.99 7.17
N LEU A 546 -11.98 -16.64 6.60
CA LEU A 546 -12.34 -18.04 6.88
C LEU A 546 -12.30 -18.80 5.57
N GLY A 547 -11.78 -20.00 5.57
CA GLY A 547 -11.70 -20.80 4.36
C GLY A 547 -11.90 -22.27 4.66
N ALA A 548 -12.48 -22.98 3.71
CA ALA A 548 -12.62 -24.42 3.74
C ALA A 548 -12.42 -24.97 2.33
N GLY A 549 -11.83 -26.14 2.24
CA GLY A 549 -11.66 -26.80 0.96
C GLY A 549 -11.65 -28.31 1.13
N PHE A 550 -12.05 -29.00 0.09
CA PHE A 550 -12.03 -30.46 0.05
C PHE A 550 -11.93 -30.97 -1.38
N TYR A 551 -11.43 -32.18 -1.51
CA TYR A 551 -11.47 -32.94 -2.74
C TYR A 551 -12.67 -33.88 -2.71
N SER A 552 -13.65 -33.67 -3.61
CA SER A 552 -14.74 -34.64 -3.83
C SER A 552 -14.25 -35.89 -4.61
N ARG A 553 -13.19 -35.70 -5.39
CA ARG A 553 -12.47 -36.77 -6.06
C ARG A 553 -10.98 -36.49 -6.00
N LYS A 554 -10.19 -37.43 -5.53
CA LYS A 554 -8.73 -37.35 -5.47
C LYS A 554 -8.20 -38.77 -5.68
N ASN A 555 -7.38 -38.92 -6.70
CA ASN A 555 -6.59 -40.12 -6.85
C ASN A 555 -5.40 -40.01 -5.91
N ASP A 556 -5.19 -40.99 -5.02
CA ASP A 556 -4.13 -40.95 -3.99
C ASP A 556 -2.70 -40.96 -4.57
N GLU A 557 -2.55 -41.30 -5.83
CA GLU A 557 -1.28 -41.30 -6.56
C GLU A 557 -0.89 -39.95 -7.13
N ILE A 558 -1.72 -38.89 -6.90
CA ILE A 558 -1.57 -37.61 -7.59
C ILE A 558 -1.36 -36.49 -6.59
N PHE A 559 -0.36 -35.66 -6.87
CA PHE A 559 -0.11 -34.49 -6.10
C PHE A 559 -0.94 -33.30 -6.60
N VAL A 560 -1.72 -32.72 -5.71
CA VAL A 560 -2.59 -31.59 -6.00
C VAL A 560 -2.48 -30.60 -4.85
N ASP A 561 -2.25 -29.33 -5.20
CA ASP A 561 -2.12 -28.26 -4.25
C ASP A 561 -3.46 -27.51 -4.07
N TYR A 562 -3.79 -27.13 -2.85
CA TYR A 562 -4.86 -26.19 -2.61
C TYR A 562 -4.48 -24.79 -3.13
N LYS A 563 -5.45 -24.07 -3.66
CA LYS A 563 -5.25 -22.75 -4.25
C LYS A 563 -4.71 -21.72 -3.23
N HIS A 564 -5.15 -21.81 -1.98
CA HIS A 564 -4.85 -20.86 -0.93
C HIS A 564 -3.63 -21.18 -0.07
N PHE A 565 -2.98 -22.34 -0.29
CA PHE A 565 -1.78 -22.76 0.42
C PHE A 565 -0.56 -22.85 -0.50
N ARG A 566 -0.29 -21.78 -1.22
CA ARG A 566 0.91 -21.70 -2.05
C ARG A 566 2.04 -21.13 -1.22
N ASP A 567 2.83 -22.01 -0.61
CA ASP A 567 4.08 -21.65 0.07
C ASP A 567 5.24 -21.32 -0.90
N ASN A 568 4.99 -21.53 -2.19
CA ASN A 568 5.96 -21.33 -3.27
C ASN A 568 5.79 -19.97 -3.95
N LYS A 569 5.18 -19.01 -3.28
CA LYS A 569 5.13 -17.64 -3.77
C LYS A 569 6.56 -17.18 -4.02
N LEU A 570 6.84 -16.84 -5.26
CA LEU A 570 8.07 -16.14 -5.59
C LEU A 570 8.13 -14.88 -4.75
N PRO A 571 9.32 -14.47 -4.30
CA PRO A 571 9.45 -13.25 -3.54
C PRO A 571 8.79 -12.08 -4.29
N GLU A 572 7.68 -11.56 -3.76
CA GLU A 572 6.92 -10.49 -4.41
C GLU A 572 7.41 -9.08 -4.07
N GLY A 573 8.50 -8.99 -3.33
CA GLY A 573 9.07 -7.76 -2.82
C GLY A 573 8.80 -7.61 -1.32
N TRP A 574 8.84 -6.37 -0.87
CA TRP A 574 8.68 -6.03 0.54
C TRP A 574 7.20 -5.75 0.83
N ASP A 575 6.58 -6.55 1.68
CA ASP A 575 5.22 -6.35 2.15
C ASP A 575 5.17 -6.50 3.67
N ASP A 576 4.54 -5.56 4.37
CA ASP A 576 4.33 -5.59 5.83
C ASP A 576 2.95 -6.10 6.21
N ASP A 577 2.08 -6.36 5.22
CA ASP A 577 0.74 -6.88 5.46
C ASP A 577 0.73 -8.41 5.31
N TRP A 578 0.95 -9.09 6.43
CA TRP A 578 0.88 -10.55 6.53
C TRP A 578 -0.51 -11.06 6.87
N THR A 579 -1.54 -10.24 6.63
CA THR A 579 -2.94 -10.56 6.95
C THR A 579 -3.49 -11.68 6.07
N GLY A 580 -3.94 -12.74 6.70
CA GLY A 580 -4.64 -13.83 6.04
C GLY A 580 -3.75 -14.88 5.40
N ASP A 581 -2.44 -14.78 5.58
CA ASP A 581 -1.47 -15.78 5.14
C ASP A 581 -0.81 -16.43 6.36
N PHE A 582 -0.49 -17.72 6.23
CA PHE A 582 0.39 -18.40 7.18
C PHE A 582 1.84 -18.02 6.90
N GLN A 583 2.60 -17.78 7.94
CA GLN A 583 3.98 -17.29 7.82
C GLN A 583 5.03 -18.38 8.01
N MET A 584 4.69 -19.43 8.77
CA MET A 584 5.57 -20.54 9.14
C MET A 584 5.04 -21.89 8.65
N LEU A 585 3.89 -21.91 7.93
CA LEU A 585 3.26 -23.16 7.47
C LEU A 585 4.08 -23.79 6.35
N GLU A 586 4.52 -25.02 6.58
CA GLU A 586 5.18 -25.83 5.57
C GLU A 586 4.19 -26.64 4.75
N SER A 587 4.43 -26.76 3.44
CA SER A 587 3.58 -27.53 2.51
C SER A 587 3.39 -29.00 2.92
N GLN A 588 4.38 -29.56 3.58
CA GLN A 588 4.37 -30.94 4.10
C GLN A 588 3.19 -31.22 5.04
N LEU A 589 2.69 -30.19 5.73
CA LEU A 589 1.60 -30.35 6.68
C LEU A 589 0.23 -30.57 5.99
N TYR A 590 0.02 -30.02 4.80
CA TYR A 590 -1.32 -30.02 4.17
C TYR A 590 -1.41 -30.68 2.80
N ASN A 591 -0.30 -30.97 2.11
CA ASN A 591 -0.31 -31.51 0.76
C ASN A 591 -1.03 -32.86 0.63
N ASP A 592 -1.00 -33.70 1.68
CA ASP A 592 -1.68 -34.99 1.72
C ASP A 592 -3.13 -34.89 2.18
N SER A 593 -3.56 -33.74 2.67
CA SER A 593 -4.87 -33.56 3.27
C SER A 593 -5.98 -33.57 2.22
N ARG A 594 -7.08 -34.29 2.50
CA ARG A 594 -8.26 -34.32 1.65
C ARG A 594 -9.20 -33.13 1.87
N TYR A 595 -9.10 -32.50 3.02
CA TYR A 595 -9.88 -31.31 3.37
C TYR A 595 -9.09 -30.41 4.32
N TYR A 596 -9.48 -29.16 4.35
CA TYR A 596 -9.01 -28.20 5.34
C TYR A 596 -10.12 -27.26 5.82
N LEU A 597 -9.92 -26.71 7.00
CA LEU A 597 -10.64 -25.57 7.52
C LEU A 597 -9.62 -24.56 8.05
N ARG A 598 -9.67 -23.32 7.59
CA ARG A 598 -8.77 -22.25 8.04
C ARG A 598 -9.52 -21.04 8.59
N GLY A 599 -8.90 -20.37 9.55
CA GLY A 599 -9.34 -19.09 10.07
C GLY A 599 -8.15 -18.17 10.29
N ASN A 600 -8.22 -16.94 9.78
CA ASN A 600 -7.20 -15.94 9.96
C ASN A 600 -7.87 -14.66 10.48
N VAL A 601 -7.35 -14.12 11.57
CA VAL A 601 -7.78 -12.87 12.17
C VAL A 601 -6.57 -11.96 12.34
N SER A 602 -6.67 -10.73 11.87
CA SER A 602 -5.66 -9.72 12.18
C SER A 602 -6.30 -8.43 12.67
N TYR A 603 -5.67 -7.80 13.62
CA TYR A 603 -6.07 -6.51 14.18
C TYR A 603 -4.94 -5.50 14.04
N GLU A 604 -5.19 -4.41 13.32
CA GLU A 604 -4.27 -3.30 13.12
C GLU A 604 -4.68 -2.10 13.97
N SER A 605 -3.71 -1.47 14.60
CA SER A 605 -3.90 -0.22 15.34
C SER A 605 -2.57 0.54 15.45
N PRO A 606 -2.54 1.87 15.51
CA PRO A 606 -1.31 2.63 15.74
C PRO A 606 -0.76 2.51 17.16
N PHE A 607 -1.57 2.04 18.12
CA PHE A 607 -1.19 2.03 19.54
C PHE A 607 -1.63 0.72 20.20
N LEU A 608 -0.75 -0.29 20.23
CA LEU A 608 -1.00 -1.57 20.91
C LEU A 608 -0.03 -1.79 22.07
N VAL A 609 1.19 -2.18 21.79
CA VAL A 609 2.19 -2.61 22.79
C VAL A 609 3.49 -1.82 22.69
N THR A 610 4.20 -1.92 21.55
CA THR A 610 5.52 -1.33 21.39
C THR A 610 5.49 0.20 21.35
N THR A 611 4.39 0.77 20.92
CA THR A 611 4.19 2.23 20.92
C THR A 611 4.30 2.84 22.33
N TRP A 612 3.99 2.07 23.38
CA TRP A 612 4.08 2.54 24.76
C TRP A 612 5.48 2.36 25.38
N LEU A 613 6.42 1.73 24.66
CA LEU A 613 7.78 1.55 25.12
C LEU A 613 8.58 2.85 24.97
N PRO A 614 9.31 3.29 26.00
CA PRO A 614 10.21 4.43 25.92
C PRO A 614 11.23 4.25 24.80
N LEU A 615 11.59 5.34 24.10
CA LEU A 615 12.58 5.40 23.01
C LEU A 615 12.11 4.75 21.69
N VAL A 616 11.45 3.61 21.71
CA VAL A 616 11.00 2.88 20.50
C VAL A 616 9.65 3.39 20.03
N GLY A 617 8.72 3.64 20.94
CA GLY A 617 7.32 3.96 20.64
C GLY A 617 7.12 5.20 19.78
N ARG A 618 8.05 6.15 19.84
CA ARG A 618 8.00 7.36 19.00
C ARG A 618 8.12 7.10 17.51
N PHE A 619 8.72 5.98 17.11
CA PHE A 619 8.94 5.63 15.71
C PHE A 619 7.86 4.70 15.15
N ILE A 620 6.96 4.19 15.99
CA ILE A 620 5.93 3.23 15.60
C ILE A 620 4.77 3.96 14.93
N GLU A 621 4.44 3.55 13.72
CA GLU A 621 3.30 4.06 12.95
C GLU A 621 2.10 3.13 13.03
N LYS A 622 2.34 1.81 12.97
CA LYS A 622 1.31 0.77 12.99
C LYS A 622 1.79 -0.45 13.76
N GLU A 623 0.86 -1.11 14.39
CA GLU A 623 1.08 -2.39 15.07
C GLU A 623 -0.03 -3.36 14.69
N ARG A 624 0.29 -4.65 14.53
CA ARG A 624 -0.68 -5.69 14.19
C ARG A 624 -0.52 -6.91 15.04
N PHE A 625 -1.64 -7.51 15.43
CA PHE A 625 -1.73 -8.87 15.96
C PHE A 625 -2.30 -9.79 14.89
N TYR A 626 -1.78 -11.00 14.82
CA TYR A 626 -2.22 -12.05 13.90
C TYR A 626 -2.52 -13.32 14.67
N ILE A 627 -3.63 -13.96 14.30
CA ILE A 627 -3.98 -15.30 14.75
C ILE A 627 -4.44 -16.05 13.52
N SER A 628 -3.77 -17.15 13.19
CA SER A 628 -4.12 -18.01 12.07
C SER A 628 -4.19 -19.44 12.55
N SER A 629 -5.27 -20.14 12.19
CA SER A 629 -5.46 -21.55 12.55
C SER A 629 -5.87 -22.37 11.35
N LEU A 630 -5.33 -23.58 11.23
CA LEU A 630 -5.59 -24.54 10.17
C LEU A 630 -5.90 -25.89 10.78
N GLY A 631 -7.11 -26.42 10.49
CA GLY A 631 -7.48 -27.80 10.74
C GLY A 631 -7.37 -28.59 9.43
N ILE A 632 -6.67 -29.70 9.48
CA ILE A 632 -6.43 -30.59 8.32
C ILE A 632 -6.84 -32.01 8.64
N ASP A 633 -6.78 -32.87 7.64
CA ASP A 633 -7.08 -34.30 7.79
C ASP A 633 -6.32 -34.92 8.97
N ASN A 634 -6.90 -35.93 9.60
CA ASN A 634 -6.38 -36.60 10.80
C ASN A 634 -6.35 -35.72 12.07
N THR A 635 -7.24 -34.76 12.20
CA THR A 635 -7.43 -33.93 13.41
C THR A 635 -6.20 -33.12 13.85
N ARG A 636 -5.24 -32.91 12.99
CA ARG A 636 -4.11 -32.06 13.29
C ARG A 636 -4.52 -30.59 13.21
N THR A 637 -4.28 -29.86 14.27
CA THR A 637 -4.53 -28.42 14.31
C THR A 637 -3.20 -27.68 14.34
N TYR A 638 -3.00 -26.85 13.33
CA TYR A 638 -1.87 -25.95 13.26
C TYR A 638 -2.33 -24.52 13.59
N THR A 639 -1.61 -23.83 14.45
CA THR A 639 -1.97 -22.45 14.85
C THR A 639 -0.74 -21.56 14.89
N GLU A 640 -0.84 -20.40 14.28
CA GLU A 640 0.17 -19.34 14.34
C GLU A 640 -0.33 -18.13 15.11
N PHE A 641 0.56 -17.53 15.90
CA PHE A 641 0.39 -16.23 16.53
C PHE A 641 1.48 -15.31 16.03
N GLY A 642 1.10 -14.11 15.66
CA GLY A 642 2.03 -13.12 15.16
C GLY A 642 1.82 -11.76 15.80
N TYR A 643 2.89 -11.01 15.92
CA TYR A 643 2.87 -9.62 16.28
C TYR A 643 3.85 -8.86 15.40
N SER A 644 3.42 -7.73 14.85
CA SER A 644 4.30 -6.87 14.07
C SER A 644 4.14 -5.42 14.43
N PHE A 645 5.20 -4.66 14.17
CA PHE A 645 5.16 -3.21 14.19
C PHE A 645 5.86 -2.63 12.98
N THR A 646 5.35 -1.52 12.51
CA THR A 646 5.84 -0.79 11.35
C THR A 646 6.33 0.58 11.80
N THR A 647 7.54 0.91 11.39
CA THR A 647 8.12 2.25 11.49
C THR A 647 8.22 2.84 10.08
N ARG A 648 8.59 4.11 9.96
CA ARG A 648 8.85 4.75 8.66
C ARG A 648 9.96 4.10 7.83
N LEU A 649 10.88 3.36 8.44
CA LEU A 649 12.02 2.78 7.75
C LEU A 649 11.89 1.28 7.52
N LEU A 650 11.28 0.58 8.45
CA LEU A 650 11.19 -0.87 8.45
C LEU A 650 9.98 -1.37 9.24
N SER A 651 9.50 -2.55 8.86
CA SER A 651 8.55 -3.34 9.62
C SER A 651 9.22 -4.61 10.14
N ILE A 652 8.89 -4.99 11.36
CA ILE A 652 9.36 -6.22 11.99
C ILE A 652 8.14 -7.00 12.45
N GLY A 653 8.08 -8.27 12.07
CA GLY A 653 7.09 -9.25 12.54
C GLY A 653 7.76 -10.42 13.22
N VAL A 654 7.17 -10.89 14.31
CA VAL A 654 7.58 -12.10 15.00
C VAL A 654 6.38 -13.04 15.03
N PHE A 655 6.60 -14.26 14.58
CA PHE A 655 5.58 -15.29 14.49
C PHE A 655 6.01 -16.54 15.26
N THR A 656 5.05 -17.22 15.84
CA THR A 656 5.24 -18.49 16.54
C THR A 656 4.17 -19.47 16.12
N SER A 657 4.50 -20.73 15.98
CA SER A 657 3.57 -21.76 15.57
C SER A 657 3.47 -22.92 16.54
N LEU A 658 2.30 -23.51 16.58
CA LEU A 658 1.94 -24.68 17.37
C LEU A 658 1.32 -25.74 16.47
N LEU A 659 1.71 -26.99 16.61
CA LEU A 659 1.07 -28.13 15.99
C LEU A 659 0.49 -29.04 17.10
N ASN A 660 -0.83 -29.22 17.13
CA ASN A 660 -1.51 -29.95 18.20
C ASN A 660 -1.13 -29.49 19.62
N SER A 661 -0.93 -28.18 19.80
CA SER A 661 -0.43 -27.55 21.03
C SER A 661 1.06 -27.72 21.30
N ASP A 662 1.80 -28.43 20.49
CA ASP A 662 3.27 -28.55 20.61
C ASP A 662 3.93 -27.38 19.88
N PHE A 663 4.82 -26.72 20.57
CA PHE A 663 5.58 -25.59 20.04
C PHE A 663 6.51 -26.04 18.92
N GLN A 664 6.42 -25.41 17.75
CA GLN A 664 7.22 -25.73 16.56
C GLN A 664 8.43 -24.79 16.42
N GLY A 665 8.25 -23.50 16.71
CA GLY A 665 9.33 -22.54 16.55
C GLY A 665 8.89 -21.08 16.62
N VAL A 666 9.87 -20.20 16.39
CA VAL A 666 9.68 -18.75 16.25
C VAL A 666 10.43 -18.29 15.02
N GLU A 667 9.76 -17.50 14.20
CA GLU A 667 10.37 -16.82 13.06
C GLU A 667 10.23 -15.32 13.18
N ALA A 668 11.26 -14.58 12.72
CA ALA A 668 11.23 -13.15 12.61
C ALA A 668 11.30 -12.76 11.13
N LYS A 669 10.44 -11.83 10.73
CA LYS A 669 10.38 -11.25 9.39
C LYS A 669 10.63 -9.76 9.47
N PHE A 670 11.25 -9.21 8.45
CA PHE A 670 11.45 -7.78 8.35
C PHE A 670 11.25 -7.32 6.90
N THR A 671 10.77 -6.11 6.75
CA THR A 671 10.62 -5.43 5.45
C THR A 671 11.12 -3.99 5.55
N PHE A 672 11.56 -3.43 4.43
CA PHE A 672 11.94 -2.02 4.38
C PHE A 672 10.77 -1.19 3.87
N GLU A 673 10.29 -0.25 4.69
CA GLU A 673 9.19 0.65 4.37
C GLU A 673 9.62 1.84 3.51
N LEU A 674 10.91 2.18 3.58
CA LEU A 674 11.48 3.34 2.90
C LEU A 674 11.16 3.39 1.40
N PHE A 675 10.96 2.24 0.77
CA PHE A 675 10.73 2.11 -0.67
C PHE A 675 9.29 1.83 -1.05
N ARG A 676 8.40 1.72 -0.09
CA ARG A 676 7.04 1.21 -0.30
C ARG A 676 6.07 2.25 -0.80
N ARG A 677 6.26 3.49 -0.43
CA ARG A 677 5.38 4.61 -0.75
C ARG A 677 5.71 5.33 -2.06
N TRP A 678 6.26 4.62 -3.01
CA TRP A 678 6.86 5.21 -4.21
C TRP A 678 6.09 4.85 -5.48
#